data_02a88770e0e862a598e51ea835945da5
#
_entry.id   02a88770e0e862a598e51ea835945da5
#
_cell.length_a   1.000
_cell.length_b   1.000
_cell.length_c   1.000
_cell.angle_alpha   90.00
_cell.angle_beta   90.00
_cell.angle_gamma   90.00
#
_symmetry.space_group_name_H-M   'P 1'
#
loop_
_entity.id
_entity.type
_entity.pdbx_description
1 polymer ?
#
loop_
_entity_poly.entity_id
_entity_poly.type
_entity_poly.pdbx_seq_one_letter_code
_entity_poly.pdbx_strand_id
1 'polypeptide(L)'
;MKTLRDIPVGSTVTVRKLHGEGPLKRRVMDMGITKGVEIYVRKVAPLGDPVEITVRGYELSIRRADAEIIEVEEIAKGAKPAAAPVEEPATASQEPKADDTREIKIALAGDPNCGKTTLFNELTGGNQYVGNWPGVTVEKKEGRIKGHKNVILQDLPGIYSLSPYSPEEIITRTYLVKDRPDAIINIVDGTNIERNLYLTTQLLELGIPTVVAVNMMDIVRKNGDDIDFDKLSREIRCPVMPISALTGEGTREVATKAIELAHAASAATRPHVFTGSVEHAIAHIEESIQGKVPEESIRWYAIKIFERDEKAIAGLGLDKELLGHLDEHVVECEKEMDDDCVSIIIDQRYARVKELADASLRKRRKAGALTLSDKIDRFVTNRILALPIFAAVIWLMYYISVTTVGSWMTDWANDGVFGDAGWHLVWPSGEKAAAWEDDSAAYASAQARIEAFEAAGDANATRLFRVEDEESGTVVNYPEELDEYLSAKFTDADAFANISRDDILSLFDEKGVAKDKTLEGISLSETDGEAALLVAGDGDEAGESFPLSGFIADAASVEAARAIEEPDPKDTAKYGLWFRSIPAVTDEWFEKIGIEEESWAHKLVFDVIYGGVGTVLGFVPQIMVIFLFLGFLEDVGYMARVAFIMDRIFHKFGLSGKSFIPILVGMGCGVPAILATRTIEARRDRRMTIMLGTYIPCGAKAAIIAMFVPAFFSKSAWVASAMYFAGIAVIVLGGLILKKFRAFAGDPAPFVMELPAYHMPTFYGIVRHTWDRTKGYMIKAGTIIFAACTVLWVLMHFSWGLHYVDEALDQSMLASIGNALKWIFTPLGFGKDWAGAVASVSAEIAKEQSTATLSMLAEPLEVAGGTLPHLRALFMQMNGAGLGTLAALSFMLFNLFNPPCMVAIATAFREMGSAKWGWICVGFQFLLGYAIALCTYQIGALFITGHFGFWTVVAFAIVATVVWLVVRPMPKK
;
A
#
# COMPACT_ATOMS: atom_id res chain seq x y z
N MET A 1 -16.36 -36.59 -19.25
CA MET A 1 -15.00 -36.07 -19.19
C MET A 1 -14.72 -35.70 -17.73
N LYS A 2 -13.63 -36.23 -17.17
CA LYS A 2 -13.15 -35.76 -15.84
C LYS A 2 -12.22 -34.59 -16.07
N THR A 3 -12.47 -33.47 -15.36
CA THR A 3 -11.61 -32.29 -15.43
C THR A 3 -10.84 -32.16 -14.12
N LEU A 4 -9.75 -31.38 -14.13
CA LEU A 4 -8.94 -31.13 -12.93
C LEU A 4 -9.76 -30.53 -11.77
N ARG A 5 -10.87 -29.84 -12.08
CA ARG A 5 -11.83 -29.35 -11.10
C ARG A 5 -12.40 -30.44 -10.20
N ASP A 6 -12.62 -31.64 -10.75
CA ASP A 6 -13.35 -32.72 -10.09
C ASP A 6 -12.42 -33.69 -9.31
N ILE A 7 -11.11 -33.47 -9.39
CA ILE A 7 -10.11 -34.36 -8.79
C ILE A 7 -9.97 -34.04 -7.29
N PRO A 8 -10.04 -35.10 -6.44
CA PRO A 8 -9.89 -34.91 -5.01
C PRO A 8 -8.44 -34.59 -4.63
N VAL A 9 -8.28 -33.90 -3.49
CA VAL A 9 -6.98 -33.59 -2.89
C VAL A 9 -6.22 -34.87 -2.57
N GLY A 10 -4.93 -34.90 -2.87
CA GLY A 10 -4.04 -36.05 -2.67
C GLY A 10 -3.94 -37.01 -3.87
N SER A 11 -4.65 -36.72 -4.96
CA SER A 11 -4.60 -37.52 -6.18
C SER A 11 -3.56 -37.01 -7.16
N THR A 12 -2.91 -37.92 -7.88
CA THR A 12 -2.07 -37.62 -9.06
C THR A 12 -2.81 -38.02 -10.32
N VAL A 13 -2.81 -37.11 -11.28
CA VAL A 13 -3.49 -37.29 -12.58
C VAL A 13 -2.57 -36.85 -13.71
N THR A 14 -2.81 -37.39 -14.92
CA THR A 14 -2.11 -36.96 -16.13
C THR A 14 -3.03 -36.08 -16.97
N VAL A 15 -2.52 -34.99 -17.52
CA VAL A 15 -3.26 -34.12 -18.44
C VAL A 15 -3.45 -34.84 -19.78
N ARG A 16 -4.69 -35.01 -20.22
CA ARG A 16 -5.04 -35.59 -21.47
C ARG A 16 -5.14 -34.55 -22.59
N LYS A 17 -5.89 -33.49 -22.36
CA LYS A 17 -6.10 -32.39 -23.32
C LYS A 17 -6.49 -31.11 -22.60
N LEU A 18 -6.14 -29.96 -23.15
CA LEU A 18 -6.62 -28.67 -22.72
C LEU A 18 -7.66 -28.15 -23.70
N HIS A 19 -8.85 -27.85 -23.18
CA HIS A 19 -9.96 -27.36 -23.97
C HIS A 19 -10.05 -25.84 -23.99
N GLY A 20 -10.80 -25.27 -24.92
CA GLY A 20 -10.99 -23.84 -25.08
C GLY A 20 -9.88 -23.18 -25.91
N GLU A 21 -10.06 -21.89 -26.13
CA GLU A 21 -9.17 -21.05 -26.91
C GLU A 21 -8.86 -19.75 -26.16
N GLY A 22 -7.79 -19.07 -26.56
CA GLY A 22 -7.51 -17.73 -26.04
C GLY A 22 -6.53 -17.66 -24.87
N PRO A 23 -6.49 -16.49 -24.17
CA PRO A 23 -5.41 -16.17 -23.24
C PRO A 23 -5.32 -17.10 -22.01
N LEU A 24 -6.43 -17.65 -21.53
CA LEU A 24 -6.43 -18.55 -20.37
C LEU A 24 -5.72 -19.86 -20.68
N LYS A 25 -6.07 -20.53 -21.81
CA LYS A 25 -5.43 -21.78 -22.23
C LYS A 25 -3.93 -21.58 -22.37
N ARG A 26 -3.52 -20.53 -23.10
CA ARG A 26 -2.10 -20.20 -23.30
C ARG A 26 -1.38 -19.95 -21.96
N ARG A 27 -1.97 -19.17 -21.06
CA ARG A 27 -1.37 -18.91 -19.74
C ARG A 27 -1.16 -20.19 -18.93
N VAL A 28 -2.14 -21.08 -18.92
CA VAL A 28 -2.07 -22.37 -18.24
C VAL A 28 -0.96 -23.24 -18.84
N MET A 29 -0.81 -23.24 -20.17
CA MET A 29 0.24 -23.98 -20.87
C MET A 29 1.63 -23.38 -20.65
N ASP A 30 1.79 -22.06 -20.74
CA ASP A 30 3.05 -21.35 -20.44
C ASP A 30 3.53 -21.63 -19.00
N MET A 31 2.59 -21.89 -18.08
CA MET A 31 2.88 -22.33 -16.72
C MET A 31 3.16 -23.85 -16.62
N GLY A 32 3.38 -24.55 -17.71
CA GLY A 32 3.84 -25.94 -17.76
C GLY A 32 2.75 -27.00 -17.64
N ILE A 33 1.47 -26.65 -17.65
CA ILE A 33 0.38 -27.61 -17.72
C ILE A 33 0.17 -27.96 -19.21
N THR A 34 0.80 -29.02 -19.65
CA THR A 34 0.80 -29.49 -21.05
C THR A 34 0.33 -30.93 -21.13
N LYS A 35 0.00 -31.42 -22.35
CA LYS A 35 -0.44 -32.81 -22.60
C LYS A 35 0.59 -33.82 -22.05
N GLY A 36 0.13 -34.80 -21.31
CA GLY A 36 0.98 -35.87 -20.75
C GLY A 36 1.72 -35.49 -19.46
N VAL A 37 1.56 -34.23 -18.93
CA VAL A 37 2.18 -33.87 -17.68
C VAL A 37 1.42 -34.45 -16.50
N GLU A 38 2.16 -34.88 -15.48
CA GLU A 38 1.59 -35.33 -14.21
C GLU A 38 1.30 -34.12 -13.29
N ILE A 39 0.09 -34.07 -12.76
CA ILE A 39 -0.36 -33.07 -11.80
C ILE A 39 -0.73 -33.77 -10.50
N TYR A 40 -0.15 -33.32 -9.40
CA TYR A 40 -0.55 -33.73 -8.06
C TYR A 40 -1.44 -32.65 -7.44
N VAL A 41 -2.68 -32.98 -7.08
CA VAL A 41 -3.62 -32.06 -6.43
C VAL A 41 -3.29 -32.01 -4.94
N ARG A 42 -2.69 -30.93 -4.48
CA ARG A 42 -2.07 -30.81 -3.17
C ARG A 42 -3.05 -30.42 -2.06
N LYS A 43 -3.70 -29.30 -2.24
CA LYS A 43 -4.68 -28.77 -1.30
C LYS A 43 -5.62 -27.78 -1.99
N VAL A 44 -6.65 -27.40 -1.28
CA VAL A 44 -7.61 -26.37 -1.72
C VAL A 44 -7.54 -25.23 -0.73
N ALA A 45 -7.63 -23.97 -1.20
CA ALA A 45 -7.67 -22.81 -0.35
C ALA A 45 -8.72 -22.94 0.77
N PRO A 46 -8.52 -22.30 1.94
CA PRO A 46 -9.42 -22.45 3.11
C PRO A 46 -10.89 -22.26 2.80
N LEU A 47 -11.18 -21.34 1.88
CA LEU A 47 -12.55 -21.04 1.43
C LEU A 47 -13.07 -21.96 0.31
N GLY A 48 -12.29 -22.97 -0.13
CA GLY A 48 -12.69 -23.98 -1.12
C GLY A 48 -12.32 -23.65 -2.56
N ASP A 49 -11.63 -22.54 -2.83
CA ASP A 49 -11.11 -22.08 -4.11
C ASP A 49 -10.08 -20.96 -3.86
N PRO A 50 -8.94 -20.91 -4.58
CA PRO A 50 -8.44 -21.80 -5.65
C PRO A 50 -7.92 -23.17 -5.18
N VAL A 51 -7.53 -24.00 -6.15
CA VAL A 51 -6.87 -25.31 -5.95
C VAL A 51 -5.37 -25.13 -6.14
N GLU A 52 -4.57 -25.71 -5.24
CA GLU A 52 -3.12 -25.76 -5.36
C GLU A 52 -2.70 -27.13 -5.88
N ILE A 53 -1.88 -27.10 -6.92
CA ILE A 53 -1.35 -28.26 -7.61
C ILE A 53 0.17 -28.22 -7.66
N THR A 54 0.80 -29.38 -7.69
CA THR A 54 2.22 -29.51 -8.04
C THR A 54 2.33 -29.98 -9.47
N VAL A 55 3.04 -29.24 -10.30
CA VAL A 55 3.33 -29.53 -11.68
C VAL A 55 4.82 -29.29 -11.95
N ARG A 56 5.51 -30.23 -12.62
CA ARG A 56 6.95 -30.09 -12.95
C ARG A 56 7.86 -29.72 -11.77
N GLY A 57 7.44 -30.05 -10.57
CA GLY A 57 8.22 -29.84 -9.35
C GLY A 57 8.03 -28.50 -8.63
N TYR A 58 7.13 -27.65 -9.10
CA TYR A 58 6.76 -26.39 -8.42
C TYR A 58 5.26 -26.31 -8.10
N GLU A 59 4.88 -25.34 -7.28
CA GLU A 59 3.52 -25.17 -6.78
C GLU A 59 2.79 -24.08 -7.56
N LEU A 60 1.61 -24.42 -8.06
CA LEU A 60 0.77 -23.55 -8.84
C LEU A 60 -0.64 -23.51 -8.25
N SER A 61 -1.20 -22.33 -8.13
CA SER A 61 -2.59 -22.14 -7.72
C SER A 61 -3.46 -21.77 -8.92
N ILE A 62 -4.57 -22.50 -9.09
CA ILE A 62 -5.52 -22.30 -10.18
C ILE A 62 -6.94 -22.32 -9.65
N ARG A 63 -7.81 -21.41 -10.12
CA ARG A 63 -9.23 -21.44 -9.74
C ARG A 63 -9.91 -22.69 -10.28
N ARG A 64 -10.89 -23.19 -9.54
CA ARG A 64 -11.69 -24.34 -10.00
C ARG A 64 -12.41 -24.08 -11.32
N ALA A 65 -12.86 -22.86 -11.57
CA ALA A 65 -13.45 -22.48 -12.85
C ALA A 65 -12.42 -22.54 -14.00
N ASP A 66 -11.18 -22.11 -13.76
CA ASP A 66 -10.09 -22.16 -14.73
C ASP A 66 -9.59 -23.60 -14.93
N ALA A 67 -9.69 -24.46 -13.92
CA ALA A 67 -9.34 -25.88 -13.96
C ALA A 67 -10.33 -26.73 -14.79
N GLU A 68 -11.50 -26.21 -15.14
CA GLU A 68 -12.47 -26.91 -16.02
C GLU A 68 -11.94 -27.16 -17.44
N ILE A 69 -11.02 -26.33 -17.93
CA ILE A 69 -10.44 -26.51 -19.27
C ILE A 69 -9.43 -27.64 -19.36
N ILE A 70 -9.00 -28.20 -18.21
CA ILE A 70 -7.96 -29.23 -18.13
C ILE A 70 -8.60 -30.58 -17.98
N GLU A 71 -8.65 -31.36 -19.09
CA GLU A 71 -9.10 -32.74 -19.08
C GLU A 71 -7.98 -33.64 -18.56
N VAL A 72 -8.30 -34.49 -17.58
CA VAL A 72 -7.30 -35.36 -16.92
C VAL A 72 -7.74 -36.81 -16.86
N GLU A 73 -6.74 -37.71 -16.80
CA GLU A 73 -6.90 -39.14 -16.65
C GLU A 73 -6.18 -39.64 -15.39
N GLU A 74 -6.79 -40.54 -14.64
CA GLU A 74 -6.18 -41.12 -13.44
C GLU A 74 -5.10 -42.13 -13.84
N ILE A 75 -3.92 -42.05 -13.21
CA ILE A 75 -2.76 -42.90 -13.53
C ILE A 75 -3.03 -44.32 -13.07
N ALA A 76 -3.13 -45.25 -14.04
CA ALA A 76 -2.92 -46.67 -13.76
C ALA A 76 -1.41 -46.95 -13.65
N LYS A 77 -0.97 -47.44 -12.49
CA LYS A 77 0.46 -47.72 -12.19
C LYS A 77 1.09 -48.63 -13.20
N GLY A 78 2.05 -48.17 -13.97
CA GLY A 78 2.96 -48.99 -14.73
C GLY A 78 3.50 -48.39 -16.01
N ALA A 79 4.83 -48.43 -16.12
CA ALA A 79 5.73 -48.43 -17.27
C ALA A 79 6.48 -47.13 -17.62
N LYS A 80 7.79 -47.27 -17.58
CA LYS A 80 8.85 -46.31 -17.92
C LYS A 80 9.36 -46.61 -19.35
N PRO A 81 9.56 -45.66 -20.24
CA PRO A 81 10.30 -45.86 -21.49
C PRO A 81 11.79 -45.52 -21.36
N ALA A 82 12.59 -46.22 -22.15
CA ALA A 82 14.05 -46.17 -22.16
C ALA A 82 14.58 -45.16 -23.19
N ALA A 83 15.76 -44.60 -22.92
CA ALA A 83 16.48 -43.67 -23.79
C ALA A 83 17.50 -44.38 -24.69
N ALA A 84 17.75 -43.83 -25.90
CA ALA A 84 18.80 -44.20 -26.82
C ALA A 84 19.82 -43.05 -27.02
N PRO A 85 21.10 -43.34 -27.29
CA PRO A 85 22.20 -42.35 -27.25
C PRO A 85 22.49 -41.74 -28.63
N VAL A 86 23.00 -40.52 -28.66
CA VAL A 86 23.49 -39.80 -29.84
C VAL A 86 24.90 -39.24 -29.62
N GLU A 87 25.73 -39.37 -30.64
CA GLU A 87 27.17 -39.08 -30.71
C GLU A 87 27.51 -37.59 -30.87
N GLU A 88 28.76 -37.24 -30.46
CA GLU A 88 29.33 -35.89 -30.47
C GLU A 88 29.95 -35.49 -31.82
N PRO A 89 30.08 -34.20 -32.09
CA PRO A 89 31.35 -33.69 -32.59
C PRO A 89 31.82 -32.34 -32.02
N ALA A 90 33.08 -32.08 -32.23
CA ALA A 90 34.07 -31.30 -31.57
C ALA A 90 34.07 -29.78 -31.80
N THR A 91 34.78 -29.13 -30.90
CA THR A 91 35.11 -27.70 -30.69
C THR A 91 36.05 -27.09 -31.73
N ALA A 92 35.93 -25.79 -31.97
CA ALA A 92 37.02 -24.91 -32.39
C ALA A 92 36.85 -23.49 -31.80
N SER A 93 37.88 -23.03 -31.14
CA SER A 93 38.06 -21.72 -30.53
C SER A 93 38.85 -20.76 -31.42
N GLN A 94 38.42 -19.50 -31.54
CA GLN A 94 39.28 -18.39 -31.98
C GLN A 94 38.87 -17.12 -31.25
N GLU A 95 39.89 -16.45 -30.70
CA GLU A 95 39.76 -15.15 -30.04
C GLU A 95 39.83 -13.99 -31.05
N PRO A 96 39.00 -12.96 -30.96
CA PRO A 96 39.23 -11.67 -31.60
C PRO A 96 39.45 -10.55 -30.56
N LYS A 97 40.33 -9.65 -30.90
CA LYS A 97 40.69 -8.45 -30.14
C LYS A 97 39.57 -7.43 -30.18
N ALA A 98 39.21 -6.89 -29.02
CA ALA A 98 38.14 -5.93 -28.83
C ALA A 98 38.53 -4.48 -29.13
N ASP A 99 37.63 -3.72 -29.71
CA ASP A 99 37.66 -2.25 -29.82
C ASP A 99 36.90 -1.68 -28.60
N ASP A 100 37.61 -0.96 -27.74
CA ASP A 100 37.19 -0.67 -26.33
C ASP A 100 36.31 0.60 -26.17
N THR A 101 35.77 1.15 -27.26
CA THR A 101 35.07 2.45 -27.24
C THR A 101 33.55 2.38 -27.49
N ARG A 102 33.03 1.24 -27.91
CA ARG A 102 31.59 1.08 -28.22
C ARG A 102 30.76 0.90 -26.93
N GLU A 103 29.63 1.61 -26.83
CA GLU A 103 28.65 1.37 -25.78
C GLU A 103 27.93 0.03 -26.01
N ILE A 104 28.01 -0.88 -25.04
CA ILE A 104 27.42 -2.22 -25.08
C ILE A 104 26.17 -2.23 -24.23
N LYS A 105 25.07 -2.76 -24.77
CA LYS A 105 23.79 -2.93 -24.04
C LYS A 105 23.54 -4.41 -23.78
N ILE A 106 23.49 -4.74 -22.48
CA ILE A 106 23.19 -6.11 -22.03
C ILE A 106 21.80 -6.10 -21.38
N ALA A 107 20.93 -7.02 -21.83
CA ALA A 107 19.61 -7.22 -21.23
C ALA A 107 19.67 -8.27 -20.11
N LEU A 108 19.04 -8.00 -18.99
CA LEU A 108 18.85 -8.95 -17.91
C LEU A 108 17.43 -9.50 -17.99
N ALA A 109 17.26 -10.77 -18.36
CA ALA A 109 15.98 -11.44 -18.54
C ALA A 109 15.85 -12.64 -17.60
N GLY A 110 14.63 -13.05 -17.28
CA GLY A 110 14.35 -14.26 -16.49
C GLY A 110 12.95 -14.24 -15.88
N ASP A 111 12.57 -15.34 -15.28
CA ASP A 111 11.27 -15.50 -14.60
C ASP A 111 11.10 -14.52 -13.43
N PRO A 112 9.87 -14.22 -13.02
CA PRO A 112 9.62 -13.58 -11.74
C PRO A 112 10.24 -14.40 -10.59
N ASN A 113 10.80 -13.72 -9.59
CA ASN A 113 11.42 -14.31 -8.40
C ASN A 113 12.72 -15.12 -8.61
N CYS A 114 13.28 -15.20 -9.81
CA CYS A 114 14.57 -15.87 -10.06
C CYS A 114 15.79 -15.10 -9.51
N GLY A 115 15.63 -13.89 -8.95
CA GLY A 115 16.71 -13.08 -8.38
C GLY A 115 17.28 -12.00 -9.31
N LYS A 116 16.56 -11.57 -10.36
CA LYS A 116 16.98 -10.51 -11.32
C LYS A 116 17.42 -9.22 -10.62
N THR A 117 16.56 -8.66 -9.80
CA THR A 117 16.84 -7.38 -9.13
C THR A 117 18.03 -7.47 -8.19
N THR A 118 18.22 -8.63 -7.55
CA THR A 118 19.39 -8.88 -6.69
C THR A 118 20.68 -8.88 -7.51
N LEU A 119 20.70 -9.59 -8.63
CA LEU A 119 21.87 -9.62 -9.54
C LEU A 119 22.11 -8.24 -10.16
N PHE A 120 21.07 -7.54 -10.59
CA PHE A 120 21.19 -6.19 -11.13
C PHE A 120 21.85 -5.22 -10.13
N ASN A 121 21.39 -5.23 -8.87
CA ASN A 121 21.94 -4.38 -7.82
C ASN A 121 23.41 -4.75 -7.49
N GLU A 122 23.74 -6.03 -7.49
CA GLU A 122 25.10 -6.52 -7.26
C GLU A 122 26.04 -6.04 -8.37
N LEU A 123 25.67 -6.19 -9.62
CA LEU A 123 26.48 -5.81 -10.77
C LEU A 123 26.61 -4.29 -10.95
N THR A 124 25.58 -3.52 -10.67
CA THR A 124 25.57 -2.05 -10.86
C THR A 124 25.99 -1.26 -9.62
N GLY A 125 26.00 -1.89 -8.43
CA GLY A 125 26.33 -1.20 -7.17
C GLY A 125 25.27 -0.21 -6.70
N GLY A 126 24.02 -0.31 -7.20
CA GLY A 126 22.93 0.60 -6.86
C GLY A 126 22.94 1.93 -7.61
N ASN A 127 23.92 2.18 -8.49
CA ASN A 127 23.92 3.31 -9.42
C ASN A 127 22.99 3.00 -10.60
N GLN A 128 21.72 3.35 -10.46
CA GLN A 128 20.70 3.03 -11.46
C GLN A 128 19.89 4.28 -11.83
N TYR A 129 19.51 4.36 -13.08
CA TYR A 129 18.45 5.25 -13.55
C TYR A 129 17.13 4.50 -13.50
N VAL A 130 16.14 5.08 -12.82
CA VAL A 130 14.79 4.51 -12.72
C VAL A 130 13.83 5.43 -13.46
N GLY A 131 13.16 4.90 -14.45
CA GLY A 131 12.13 5.60 -15.22
C GLY A 131 10.95 4.66 -15.48
N ASN A 132 10.07 5.04 -16.41
CA ASN A 132 9.03 4.13 -16.91
C ASN A 132 9.31 3.81 -18.38
N TRP A 133 8.94 2.59 -18.80
CA TRP A 133 8.93 2.26 -20.21
C TRP A 133 7.94 3.18 -20.97
N PRO A 134 8.25 3.61 -22.21
CA PRO A 134 7.40 4.51 -22.96
C PRO A 134 5.95 4.00 -23.10
N GLY A 135 4.99 4.85 -22.72
CA GLY A 135 3.55 4.57 -22.85
C GLY A 135 2.95 3.59 -21.86
N VAL A 136 3.69 3.16 -20.84
CA VAL A 136 3.23 2.22 -19.80
C VAL A 136 3.76 2.60 -18.42
N THR A 137 3.13 2.05 -17.39
CA THR A 137 3.49 2.26 -15.97
C THR A 137 4.47 1.23 -15.41
N VAL A 138 5.14 0.48 -16.28
CA VAL A 138 6.16 -0.51 -15.90
C VAL A 138 7.50 0.20 -15.72
N GLU A 139 8.19 -0.09 -14.64
CA GLU A 139 9.47 0.53 -14.32
C GLU A 139 10.56 0.07 -15.29
N LYS A 140 11.35 1.01 -15.80
CA LYS A 140 12.58 0.78 -16.55
C LYS A 140 13.75 1.06 -15.62
N LYS A 141 14.60 0.06 -15.39
CA LYS A 141 15.84 0.19 -14.62
C LYS A 141 17.02 -0.05 -15.52
N GLU A 142 17.94 0.90 -15.50
CA GLU A 142 19.15 0.91 -16.31
C GLU A 142 20.33 1.29 -15.43
N GLY A 143 21.43 0.57 -15.52
CA GLY A 143 22.63 0.83 -14.72
C GLY A 143 23.90 0.44 -15.44
N ARG A 144 25.04 1.00 -15.03
CA ARG A 144 26.34 0.64 -15.57
C ARG A 144 26.98 -0.45 -14.72
N ILE A 145 27.59 -1.44 -15.39
CA ILE A 145 28.28 -2.53 -14.69
C ILE A 145 29.54 -1.99 -14.00
N LYS A 146 29.75 -2.37 -12.73
CA LYS A 146 30.94 -2.01 -11.95
C LYS A 146 32.22 -2.41 -12.71
N GLY A 147 33.13 -1.46 -12.88
CA GLY A 147 34.40 -1.68 -13.60
C GLY A 147 34.32 -1.49 -15.13
N HIS A 148 33.13 -1.44 -15.71
CA HIS A 148 32.93 -1.29 -17.16
C HIS A 148 32.03 -0.08 -17.48
N LYS A 149 32.65 1.08 -17.69
CA LYS A 149 31.92 2.35 -17.90
C LYS A 149 31.11 2.38 -19.21
N ASN A 150 31.46 1.58 -20.19
CA ASN A 150 30.83 1.54 -21.50
C ASN A 150 29.74 0.45 -21.61
N VAL A 151 29.46 -0.30 -20.52
CA VAL A 151 28.50 -1.38 -20.51
C VAL A 151 27.27 -0.98 -19.72
N ILE A 152 26.13 -0.93 -20.38
CA ILE A 152 24.82 -0.64 -19.80
C ILE A 152 24.09 -1.95 -19.59
N LEU A 153 23.66 -2.21 -18.36
CA LEU A 153 22.78 -3.32 -18.00
C LEU A 153 21.35 -2.80 -17.92
N GLN A 154 20.47 -3.38 -18.73
CA GLN A 154 19.05 -3.09 -18.76
C GLN A 154 18.29 -4.18 -18.02
N ASP A 155 17.65 -3.86 -16.89
CA ASP A 155 16.75 -4.79 -16.17
C ASP A 155 15.41 -4.87 -16.90
N LEU A 156 15.06 -6.08 -17.39
CA LEU A 156 13.77 -6.34 -18.02
C LEU A 156 12.75 -6.82 -16.98
N PRO A 157 11.46 -6.52 -17.17
CA PRO A 157 10.41 -7.08 -16.34
C PRO A 157 10.49 -8.61 -16.27
N GLY A 158 10.13 -9.18 -15.13
CA GLY A 158 10.02 -10.64 -14.98
C GLY A 158 8.88 -11.21 -15.81
N ILE A 159 9.20 -12.18 -16.64
CA ILE A 159 8.23 -12.81 -17.55
C ILE A 159 8.39 -14.33 -17.53
N TYR A 160 7.30 -15.03 -17.79
CA TYR A 160 7.32 -16.48 -17.92
C TYR A 160 7.46 -16.94 -19.37
N SER A 161 7.04 -16.11 -20.31
CA SER A 161 7.15 -16.36 -21.74
C SER A 161 7.21 -15.04 -22.54
N LEU A 162 7.62 -15.10 -23.80
CA LEU A 162 7.55 -13.97 -24.74
C LEU A 162 6.15 -13.82 -25.40
N SER A 163 5.13 -14.42 -24.80
CA SER A 163 3.75 -14.30 -25.25
C SER A 163 3.16 -12.92 -24.89
N PRO A 164 2.36 -12.27 -25.75
CA PRO A 164 1.86 -10.93 -25.53
C PRO A 164 0.65 -10.88 -24.58
N TYR A 165 0.74 -11.51 -23.41
CA TYR A 165 -0.35 -11.62 -22.44
C TYR A 165 -0.39 -10.45 -21.44
N SER A 166 0.75 -10.14 -20.84
CA SER A 166 0.88 -9.04 -19.87
C SER A 166 1.59 -7.83 -20.47
N PRO A 167 1.42 -6.61 -19.90
CA PRO A 167 2.21 -5.45 -20.31
C PRO A 167 3.71 -5.68 -20.21
N GLU A 168 4.16 -6.41 -19.20
CA GLU A 168 5.54 -6.78 -18.94
C GLU A 168 6.11 -7.65 -20.07
N GLU A 169 5.35 -8.66 -20.49
CA GLU A 169 5.72 -9.55 -21.60
C GLU A 169 5.78 -8.79 -22.94
N ILE A 170 4.82 -7.91 -23.18
CA ILE A 170 4.79 -7.06 -24.39
C ILE A 170 6.02 -6.14 -24.44
N ILE A 171 6.39 -5.53 -23.31
CA ILE A 171 7.56 -4.64 -23.22
C ILE A 171 8.84 -5.41 -23.47
N THR A 172 9.05 -6.50 -22.74
CA THR A 172 10.25 -7.34 -22.85
C THR A 172 10.41 -7.85 -24.27
N ARG A 173 9.33 -8.38 -24.87
CA ARG A 173 9.33 -8.83 -26.27
C ARG A 173 9.66 -7.68 -27.23
N THR A 174 9.04 -6.52 -27.07
CA THR A 174 9.27 -5.37 -27.95
C THR A 174 10.72 -4.91 -27.88
N TYR A 175 11.28 -4.82 -26.66
CA TYR A 175 12.68 -4.46 -26.47
C TYR A 175 13.64 -5.47 -27.10
N LEU A 176 13.46 -6.75 -26.85
CA LEU A 176 14.33 -7.79 -27.39
C LEU A 176 14.28 -7.90 -28.92
N VAL A 177 13.11 -7.70 -29.51
CA VAL A 177 12.92 -7.82 -30.96
C VAL A 177 13.29 -6.56 -31.72
N LYS A 178 12.92 -5.35 -31.20
CA LYS A 178 13.11 -4.07 -31.90
C LYS A 178 14.43 -3.38 -31.54
N ASP A 179 14.71 -3.25 -30.24
CA ASP A 179 15.90 -2.54 -29.74
C ASP A 179 17.14 -3.42 -29.77
N ARG A 180 16.95 -4.74 -29.73
CA ARG A 180 17.96 -5.81 -29.91
C ARG A 180 19.26 -5.54 -29.15
N PRO A 181 19.37 -5.91 -27.87
CA PRO A 181 20.58 -5.75 -27.08
C PRO A 181 21.73 -6.56 -27.66
N ASP A 182 22.98 -6.16 -27.33
CA ASP A 182 24.19 -6.85 -27.82
C ASP A 182 24.38 -8.24 -27.18
N ALA A 183 23.87 -8.44 -25.96
CA ALA A 183 23.83 -9.74 -25.28
C ALA A 183 22.69 -9.82 -24.27
N ILE A 184 22.32 -11.05 -23.87
CA ILE A 184 21.33 -11.33 -22.83
C ILE A 184 22.01 -12.10 -21.70
N ILE A 185 21.80 -11.67 -20.44
CA ILE A 185 21.98 -12.50 -19.25
C ILE A 185 20.61 -13.04 -18.87
N ASN A 186 20.42 -14.34 -19.09
CA ASN A 186 19.17 -15.01 -18.70
C ASN A 186 19.35 -15.67 -17.34
N ILE A 187 18.61 -15.19 -16.32
CA ILE A 187 18.66 -15.75 -14.97
C ILE A 187 17.64 -16.87 -14.87
N VAL A 188 18.09 -18.02 -14.42
CA VAL A 188 17.33 -19.24 -14.20
C VAL A 188 17.37 -19.61 -12.73
N ASP A 189 16.24 -19.90 -12.11
CA ASP A 189 16.16 -20.44 -10.76
C ASP A 189 16.60 -21.92 -10.78
N GLY A 190 17.75 -22.22 -10.16
CA GLY A 190 18.31 -23.57 -10.09
C GLY A 190 17.45 -24.55 -9.27
N THR A 191 16.54 -24.06 -8.41
CA THR A 191 15.61 -24.90 -7.66
C THR A 191 14.44 -25.38 -8.51
N ASN A 192 14.12 -24.63 -9.60
CA ASN A 192 13.01 -24.90 -10.53
C ASN A 192 13.46 -24.84 -11.99
N ILE A 193 14.60 -25.48 -12.30
CA ILE A 193 15.31 -25.32 -13.56
C ILE A 193 14.45 -25.73 -14.78
N GLU A 194 13.68 -26.83 -14.68
CA GLU A 194 12.83 -27.32 -15.76
C GLU A 194 11.85 -26.26 -16.25
N ARG A 195 11.26 -25.49 -15.35
CA ARG A 195 10.32 -24.44 -15.72
C ARG A 195 11.01 -23.23 -16.34
N ASN A 196 12.09 -22.76 -15.70
CA ASN A 196 12.79 -21.56 -16.12
C ASN A 196 13.50 -21.71 -17.46
N LEU A 197 13.90 -22.93 -17.83
CA LEU A 197 14.46 -23.23 -19.14
C LEU A 197 13.45 -23.04 -20.29
N TYR A 198 12.13 -23.03 -20.02
CA TYR A 198 11.13 -22.73 -21.04
C TYR A 198 11.30 -21.33 -21.63
N LEU A 199 11.51 -20.30 -20.79
CA LEU A 199 11.82 -18.97 -21.25
C LEU A 199 13.19 -18.92 -21.96
N THR A 200 14.16 -19.69 -21.45
CA THR A 200 15.49 -19.80 -22.09
C THR A 200 15.39 -20.25 -23.54
N THR A 201 14.55 -21.25 -23.86
CA THR A 201 14.37 -21.69 -25.25
C THR A 201 13.87 -20.57 -26.14
N GLN A 202 12.94 -19.76 -25.68
CA GLN A 202 12.37 -18.62 -26.43
C GLN A 202 13.38 -17.47 -26.63
N LEU A 203 14.24 -17.21 -25.62
CA LEU A 203 15.30 -16.20 -25.73
C LEU A 203 16.36 -16.60 -26.75
N LEU A 204 16.73 -17.88 -26.78
CA LEU A 204 17.71 -18.42 -27.75
C LEU A 204 17.18 -18.41 -29.20
N GLU A 205 15.85 -18.55 -29.38
CA GLU A 205 15.19 -18.45 -30.70
C GLU A 205 15.35 -17.08 -31.35
N LEU A 206 15.58 -16.00 -30.52
CA LEU A 206 15.84 -14.64 -31.02
C LEU A 206 17.22 -14.49 -31.70
N GLY A 207 18.14 -15.45 -31.49
CA GLY A 207 19.51 -15.40 -32.04
C GLY A 207 20.37 -14.26 -31.46
N ILE A 208 20.07 -13.80 -30.27
CA ILE A 208 20.90 -12.83 -29.53
C ILE A 208 21.89 -13.61 -28.65
N PRO A 209 23.19 -13.23 -28.61
CA PRO A 209 24.16 -13.86 -27.75
C PRO A 209 23.69 -13.92 -26.29
N THR A 210 23.58 -15.11 -25.72
CA THR A 210 22.95 -15.31 -24.39
C THR A 210 23.86 -16.08 -23.46
N VAL A 211 23.95 -15.64 -22.19
CA VAL A 211 24.55 -16.40 -21.08
C VAL A 211 23.44 -16.80 -20.13
N VAL A 212 23.37 -18.08 -19.77
CA VAL A 212 22.44 -18.58 -18.76
C VAL A 212 23.12 -18.56 -17.39
N ALA A 213 22.56 -17.78 -16.48
CA ALA A 213 23.02 -17.67 -15.08
C ALA A 213 22.07 -18.48 -14.19
N VAL A 214 22.48 -19.67 -13.76
CA VAL A 214 21.70 -20.51 -12.85
C VAL A 214 21.91 -20.03 -11.43
N ASN A 215 20.90 -19.36 -10.89
CA ASN A 215 20.92 -18.69 -9.58
C ASN A 215 20.42 -19.63 -8.47
N MET A 216 20.55 -19.18 -7.22
CA MET A 216 20.15 -19.90 -6.00
C MET A 216 20.98 -21.19 -5.78
N MET A 217 22.23 -21.21 -6.21
CA MET A 217 23.11 -22.36 -6.05
C MET A 217 23.43 -22.69 -4.59
N ASP A 218 23.36 -21.73 -3.69
CA ASP A 218 23.43 -21.91 -2.25
C ASP A 218 22.27 -22.82 -1.75
N ILE A 219 21.06 -22.64 -2.28
CA ILE A 219 19.88 -23.46 -1.96
C ILE A 219 19.96 -24.82 -2.62
N VAL A 220 20.35 -24.90 -3.89
CA VAL A 220 20.54 -26.16 -4.64
C VAL A 220 21.53 -27.08 -3.92
N ARG A 221 22.69 -26.55 -3.53
CA ARG A 221 23.72 -27.29 -2.78
C ARG A 221 23.22 -27.72 -1.39
N LYS A 222 22.47 -26.85 -0.69
CA LYS A 222 21.86 -27.16 0.62
C LYS A 222 20.81 -28.28 0.51
N ASN A 223 20.10 -28.37 -0.61
CA ASN A 223 19.16 -29.43 -0.88
C ASN A 223 19.87 -30.76 -1.27
N GLY A 224 21.14 -30.72 -1.61
CA GLY A 224 21.93 -31.85 -2.07
C GLY A 224 21.66 -32.23 -3.52
N ASP A 225 21.01 -31.35 -4.30
CA ASP A 225 20.78 -31.53 -5.71
C ASP A 225 22.06 -31.15 -6.50
N ASP A 226 22.30 -31.79 -7.62
CA ASP A 226 23.49 -31.61 -8.45
C ASP A 226 23.07 -31.32 -9.91
N ILE A 227 23.72 -30.33 -10.52
CA ILE A 227 23.47 -29.89 -11.90
C ILE A 227 24.76 -29.97 -12.69
N ASP A 228 24.73 -30.72 -13.77
CA ASP A 228 25.84 -30.83 -14.72
C ASP A 228 25.80 -29.65 -15.71
N PHE A 229 26.54 -28.56 -15.35
CA PHE A 229 26.56 -27.32 -16.12
C PHE A 229 27.25 -27.50 -17.49
N ASP A 230 28.28 -28.35 -17.57
CA ASP A 230 29.01 -28.58 -18.81
C ASP A 230 28.12 -29.31 -19.81
N LYS A 231 27.36 -30.28 -19.34
CA LYS A 231 26.41 -31.00 -20.17
C LYS A 231 25.26 -30.10 -20.62
N LEU A 232 24.68 -29.33 -19.68
CA LEU A 232 23.63 -28.40 -19.98
C LEU A 232 24.05 -27.32 -20.98
N SER A 233 25.27 -26.78 -20.83
CA SER A 233 25.83 -25.80 -21.76
C SER A 233 26.02 -26.34 -23.16
N ARG A 234 26.47 -27.60 -23.30
CA ARG A 234 26.62 -28.28 -24.59
C ARG A 234 25.27 -28.52 -25.29
N GLU A 235 24.31 -28.99 -24.52
CA GLU A 235 22.94 -29.30 -25.04
C GLU A 235 22.15 -28.06 -25.44
N ILE A 236 22.26 -26.96 -24.67
CA ILE A 236 21.59 -25.68 -24.95
C ILE A 236 22.39 -24.87 -26.00
N ARG A 237 23.68 -25.19 -26.23
CA ARG A 237 24.61 -24.48 -27.10
C ARG A 237 24.85 -23.03 -26.70
N CYS A 238 24.81 -22.75 -25.42
CA CYS A 238 25.18 -21.44 -24.85
C CYS A 238 25.89 -21.62 -23.50
N PRO A 239 26.70 -20.68 -23.02
CA PRO A 239 27.33 -20.75 -21.72
C PRO A 239 26.31 -20.81 -20.59
N VAL A 240 26.44 -21.80 -19.73
CA VAL A 240 25.62 -21.94 -18.50
C VAL A 240 26.54 -21.85 -17.30
N MET A 241 26.30 -20.90 -16.41
CA MET A 241 27.17 -20.62 -15.29
C MET A 241 26.40 -20.63 -13.96
N PRO A 242 26.93 -21.29 -12.92
CA PRO A 242 26.33 -21.26 -11.59
C PRO A 242 26.59 -19.91 -10.89
N ILE A 243 25.55 -19.35 -10.27
CA ILE A 243 25.67 -18.13 -9.46
C ILE A 243 24.86 -18.22 -8.16
N SER A 244 25.22 -17.38 -7.21
CA SER A 244 24.36 -17.00 -6.10
C SER A 244 24.33 -15.47 -6.01
N ALA A 245 23.28 -14.86 -6.54
CA ALA A 245 23.14 -13.40 -6.54
C ALA A 245 23.08 -12.81 -5.13
N LEU A 246 22.67 -13.62 -4.14
CA LEU A 246 22.59 -13.22 -2.74
C LEU A 246 23.99 -13.11 -2.09
N THR A 247 24.90 -14.04 -2.42
CA THR A 247 26.27 -14.09 -1.86
C THR A 247 27.29 -13.39 -2.76
N GLY A 248 26.92 -13.05 -4.00
CA GLY A 248 27.82 -12.48 -5.00
C GLY A 248 28.72 -13.53 -5.71
N GLU A 249 28.53 -14.82 -5.44
CA GLU A 249 29.31 -15.92 -6.07
C GLU A 249 28.98 -16.03 -7.55
N GLY A 250 29.99 -16.03 -8.43
CA GLY A 250 29.84 -16.24 -9.88
C GLY A 250 29.25 -15.04 -10.65
N THR A 251 28.87 -13.96 -9.99
CA THR A 251 28.14 -12.84 -10.60
C THR A 251 29.01 -12.02 -11.55
N ARG A 252 30.28 -11.80 -11.20
CA ARG A 252 31.23 -11.07 -12.04
C ARG A 252 31.63 -11.87 -13.28
N GLU A 253 31.83 -13.18 -13.12
CA GLU A 253 32.18 -14.09 -14.18
C GLU A 253 31.09 -14.13 -15.26
N VAL A 254 29.81 -14.16 -14.87
CA VAL A 254 28.66 -14.07 -15.79
C VAL A 254 28.65 -12.74 -16.53
N ALA A 255 28.90 -11.62 -15.85
CA ALA A 255 28.95 -10.30 -16.48
C ALA A 255 30.11 -10.21 -17.49
N THR A 256 31.29 -10.70 -17.12
CA THR A 256 32.45 -10.74 -18.02
C THR A 256 32.13 -11.61 -19.26
N LYS A 257 31.52 -12.77 -19.06
CA LYS A 257 31.16 -13.67 -20.16
C LYS A 257 30.13 -13.05 -21.11
N ALA A 258 29.14 -12.32 -20.57
CA ALA A 258 28.16 -11.59 -21.39
C ALA A 258 28.83 -10.48 -22.22
N ILE A 259 29.79 -9.76 -21.64
CA ILE A 259 30.56 -8.73 -22.33
C ILE A 259 31.41 -9.34 -23.45
N GLU A 260 32.08 -10.48 -23.20
CA GLU A 260 32.83 -11.22 -24.21
C GLU A 260 31.96 -11.62 -25.41
N LEU A 261 30.78 -12.15 -25.13
CA LEU A 261 29.83 -12.55 -26.17
C LEU A 261 29.31 -11.35 -26.97
N ALA A 262 29.07 -10.22 -26.32
CA ALA A 262 28.64 -9.00 -26.97
C ALA A 262 29.73 -8.44 -27.92
N HIS A 263 31.00 -8.60 -27.59
CA HIS A 263 32.13 -8.22 -28.43
C HIS A 263 32.36 -9.20 -29.59
N ALA A 264 32.10 -10.49 -29.37
CA ALA A 264 32.36 -11.51 -30.36
C ALA A 264 31.49 -11.39 -31.63
N ALA A 265 30.38 -10.62 -31.55
CA ALA A 265 29.40 -10.41 -32.63
C ALA A 265 29.03 -11.69 -33.42
N SER A 266 29.30 -12.85 -32.84
CA SER A 266 29.04 -14.15 -33.43
C SER A 266 27.54 -14.44 -33.35
N ALA A 267 26.91 -14.77 -34.47
CA ALA A 267 25.53 -15.22 -34.45
C ALA A 267 25.39 -16.41 -33.50
N ALA A 268 24.50 -16.25 -32.52
CA ALA A 268 24.28 -17.30 -31.53
C ALA A 268 23.83 -18.59 -32.25
N THR A 269 24.47 -19.71 -31.96
CA THR A 269 24.07 -21.01 -32.51
C THR A 269 22.71 -21.37 -31.92
N ARG A 270 21.68 -21.45 -32.76
CA ARG A 270 20.32 -21.75 -32.34
C ARG A 270 20.17 -23.22 -31.99
N PRO A 271 19.64 -23.59 -30.84
CA PRO A 271 19.37 -24.98 -30.52
C PRO A 271 18.19 -25.49 -31.34
N HIS A 272 18.24 -26.77 -31.73
CA HIS A 272 17.08 -27.44 -32.32
C HIS A 272 16.10 -27.79 -31.19
N VAL A 273 14.98 -27.10 -31.18
CA VAL A 273 13.92 -27.26 -30.14
C VAL A 273 12.80 -28.14 -30.71
N PHE A 274 12.49 -27.97 -31.99
CA PHE A 274 11.38 -28.65 -32.65
C PHE A 274 11.84 -29.85 -33.46
N THR A 275 10.93 -30.81 -33.68
CA THR A 275 11.22 -32.05 -34.40
C THR A 275 10.08 -32.46 -35.33
N GLY A 276 10.35 -33.34 -36.30
CA GLY A 276 9.32 -33.90 -37.16
C GLY A 276 8.64 -32.91 -38.10
N SER A 277 7.34 -33.08 -38.28
CA SER A 277 6.50 -32.22 -39.14
C SER A 277 6.51 -30.76 -38.76
N VAL A 278 6.63 -30.45 -37.45
CA VAL A 278 6.66 -29.08 -36.95
C VAL A 278 7.94 -28.36 -37.42
N GLU A 279 9.10 -29.00 -37.32
CA GLU A 279 10.35 -28.43 -37.79
C GLU A 279 10.33 -28.24 -39.31
N HIS A 280 9.74 -29.17 -40.02
CA HIS A 280 9.59 -29.09 -41.48
C HIS A 280 8.70 -27.90 -41.89
N ALA A 281 7.56 -27.72 -41.23
CA ALA A 281 6.67 -26.59 -41.49
C ALA A 281 7.33 -25.24 -41.15
N ILE A 282 8.06 -25.15 -40.03
CA ILE A 282 8.80 -23.95 -39.65
C ILE A 282 9.88 -23.62 -40.67
N ALA A 283 10.61 -24.63 -41.20
CA ALA A 283 11.62 -24.43 -42.23
C ALA A 283 11.02 -23.91 -43.55
N HIS A 284 9.87 -24.42 -44.00
CA HIS A 284 9.15 -23.86 -45.13
C HIS A 284 8.69 -22.43 -44.95
N ILE A 285 8.25 -22.09 -43.72
CA ILE A 285 7.89 -20.69 -43.37
C ILE A 285 9.14 -19.82 -43.44
N GLU A 286 10.29 -20.28 -42.91
CA GLU A 286 11.57 -19.55 -42.96
C GLU A 286 11.98 -19.24 -44.42
N GLU A 287 11.95 -20.21 -45.31
CA GLU A 287 12.24 -20.03 -46.73
C GLU A 287 11.32 -18.97 -47.35
N SER A 288 10.03 -19.04 -47.05
CA SER A 288 9.01 -18.15 -47.65
C SER A 288 9.10 -16.71 -47.21
N ILE A 289 9.65 -16.46 -46.02
CA ILE A 289 9.84 -15.08 -45.46
C ILE A 289 11.26 -14.55 -45.63
N GLN A 290 12.16 -15.33 -46.21
CA GLN A 290 13.53 -14.93 -46.48
C GLN A 290 13.57 -13.64 -47.35
N GLY A 291 14.41 -12.68 -46.95
CA GLY A 291 14.48 -11.38 -47.59
C GLY A 291 13.37 -10.38 -47.22
N LYS A 292 12.31 -10.80 -46.50
CA LYS A 292 11.23 -9.94 -46.00
C LYS A 292 11.43 -9.52 -44.53
N VAL A 293 12.29 -10.25 -43.83
CA VAL A 293 12.66 -10.01 -42.42
C VAL A 293 14.18 -10.04 -42.27
N PRO A 294 14.74 -9.42 -41.22
CA PRO A 294 16.18 -9.53 -40.96
C PRO A 294 16.57 -11.01 -40.76
N GLU A 295 17.65 -11.42 -41.38
CA GLU A 295 18.14 -12.79 -41.41
C GLU A 295 18.31 -13.39 -40.02
N GLU A 296 18.73 -12.54 -39.09
CA GLU A 296 18.91 -12.88 -37.70
C GLU A 296 17.60 -13.18 -36.93
N SER A 297 16.45 -12.73 -37.41
CA SER A 297 15.13 -12.87 -36.75
C SER A 297 14.19 -13.82 -37.50
N ILE A 298 14.62 -14.41 -38.66
CA ILE A 298 13.78 -15.27 -39.50
C ILE A 298 13.12 -16.38 -38.67
N ARG A 299 13.92 -17.10 -37.89
CA ARG A 299 13.45 -18.22 -37.06
C ARG A 299 12.32 -17.80 -36.10
N TRP A 300 12.52 -16.68 -35.38
CA TRP A 300 11.53 -16.19 -34.45
C TRP A 300 10.22 -15.82 -35.17
N TYR A 301 10.31 -15.14 -36.33
CA TYR A 301 9.12 -14.78 -37.08
C TYR A 301 8.42 -16.00 -37.65
N ALA A 302 9.17 -17.02 -38.14
CA ALA A 302 8.60 -18.27 -38.64
C ALA A 302 7.79 -18.99 -37.56
N ILE A 303 8.33 -19.10 -36.33
CA ILE A 303 7.62 -19.67 -35.20
C ILE A 303 6.36 -18.83 -34.85
N LYS A 304 6.44 -17.49 -34.91
CA LYS A 304 5.27 -16.63 -34.63
C LYS A 304 4.19 -16.69 -35.71
N ILE A 305 4.56 -16.92 -36.94
CA ILE A 305 3.63 -17.19 -38.04
C ILE A 305 2.96 -18.54 -37.81
N PHE A 306 3.71 -19.59 -37.46
CA PHE A 306 3.16 -20.88 -37.10
C PHE A 306 2.17 -20.80 -35.92
N GLU A 307 2.49 -20.01 -34.89
CA GLU A 307 1.59 -19.74 -33.75
C GLU A 307 0.40 -18.81 -34.09
N ARG A 308 0.28 -18.31 -35.33
CA ARG A 308 -0.72 -17.33 -35.77
C ARG A 308 -0.74 -16.07 -34.89
N ASP A 309 0.44 -15.56 -34.48
CA ASP A 309 0.53 -14.35 -33.65
C ASP A 309 0.22 -13.08 -34.46
N GLU A 310 -1.02 -12.60 -34.35
CA GLU A 310 -1.52 -11.43 -35.11
C GLU A 310 -0.63 -10.18 -34.99
N LYS A 311 -0.05 -9.94 -33.81
CA LYS A 311 0.78 -8.76 -33.60
C LYS A 311 2.15 -8.86 -34.27
N ALA A 312 2.70 -10.06 -34.36
CA ALA A 312 3.93 -10.31 -35.09
C ALA A 312 3.70 -10.22 -36.59
N ILE A 313 2.64 -10.85 -37.09
CA ILE A 313 2.26 -10.90 -38.51
C ILE A 313 1.90 -9.49 -39.03
N ALA A 314 1.12 -8.71 -38.27
CA ALA A 314 0.73 -7.34 -38.68
C ALA A 314 1.94 -6.43 -38.91
N GLY A 315 3.06 -6.68 -38.23
CA GLY A 315 4.29 -5.91 -38.37
C GLY A 315 5.09 -6.20 -39.63
N LEU A 316 4.79 -7.33 -40.33
CA LEU A 316 5.57 -7.82 -41.49
C LEU A 316 5.00 -7.36 -42.84
N GLY A 317 3.73 -6.96 -42.89
CA GLY A 317 3.09 -6.54 -44.17
C GLY A 317 3.05 -7.61 -45.26
N LEU A 318 2.90 -8.88 -44.83
CA LEU A 318 2.85 -10.02 -45.78
C LEU A 318 1.55 -10.04 -46.55
N ASP A 319 1.61 -10.51 -47.79
CA ASP A 319 0.46 -10.67 -48.69
C ASP A 319 -0.50 -11.73 -48.13
N LYS A 320 -1.80 -11.52 -48.32
CA LYS A 320 -2.84 -12.48 -47.86
C LYS A 320 -2.71 -13.86 -48.53
N GLU A 321 -2.26 -13.89 -49.79
CA GLU A 321 -2.08 -15.13 -50.55
C GLU A 321 -0.93 -15.95 -49.96
N LEU A 322 0.19 -15.32 -49.65
CA LEU A 322 1.30 -15.95 -48.93
C LEU A 322 0.90 -16.46 -47.56
N LEU A 323 0.20 -15.62 -46.77
CA LEU A 323 -0.30 -16.06 -45.46
C LEU A 323 -1.24 -17.27 -45.54
N GLY A 324 -2.09 -17.33 -46.58
CA GLY A 324 -2.94 -18.49 -46.83
C GLY A 324 -2.13 -19.76 -47.11
N HIS A 325 -1.09 -19.66 -47.96
CA HIS A 325 -0.21 -20.78 -48.22
C HIS A 325 0.56 -21.26 -46.98
N LEU A 326 1.07 -20.35 -46.20
CA LEU A 326 1.78 -20.70 -44.96
C LEU A 326 0.84 -21.35 -43.94
N ASP A 327 -0.43 -20.93 -43.88
CA ASP A 327 -1.43 -21.51 -43.00
C ASP A 327 -1.81 -22.95 -43.37
N GLU A 328 -1.72 -23.33 -44.64
CA GLU A 328 -1.93 -24.73 -45.09
C GLU A 328 -0.96 -25.70 -44.41
N HIS A 329 0.31 -25.35 -44.29
CA HIS A 329 1.31 -26.14 -43.57
C HIS A 329 1.05 -26.25 -42.10
N VAL A 330 0.55 -25.17 -41.49
CA VAL A 330 0.16 -25.17 -40.07
C VAL A 330 -1.04 -26.07 -39.84
N VAL A 331 -2.07 -25.99 -40.68
CA VAL A 331 -3.27 -26.85 -40.62
C VAL A 331 -2.93 -28.33 -40.80
N GLU A 332 -1.95 -28.65 -41.65
CA GLU A 332 -1.49 -30.03 -41.83
C GLU A 332 -0.85 -30.58 -40.53
N CYS A 333 0.00 -29.80 -39.88
CA CYS A 333 0.58 -30.15 -38.58
C CYS A 333 -0.49 -30.29 -37.49
N GLU A 334 -1.48 -29.39 -37.46
CA GLU A 334 -2.59 -29.44 -36.48
C GLU A 334 -3.40 -30.74 -36.64
N LYS A 335 -3.64 -31.19 -37.86
CA LYS A 335 -4.31 -32.46 -38.13
C LYS A 335 -3.49 -33.69 -37.73
N GLU A 336 -2.17 -33.66 -37.99
CA GLU A 336 -1.27 -34.75 -37.63
C GLU A 336 -1.11 -34.92 -36.14
N MET A 337 -0.97 -33.78 -35.41
CA MET A 337 -0.73 -33.76 -33.95
C MET A 337 -2.02 -33.80 -33.12
N ASP A 338 -3.19 -33.68 -33.74
CA ASP A 338 -4.51 -33.58 -33.07
C ASP A 338 -4.55 -32.49 -31.96
N ASP A 339 -3.93 -31.33 -32.23
CA ASP A 339 -3.96 -30.17 -31.35
C ASP A 339 -3.80 -28.85 -32.12
N ASP A 340 -4.00 -27.70 -31.48
CA ASP A 340 -3.84 -26.38 -32.09
C ASP A 340 -2.35 -25.98 -32.18
N CYS A 341 -2.02 -25.10 -33.13
CA CYS A 341 -0.64 -24.69 -33.45
C CYS A 341 0.12 -24.14 -32.23
N VAL A 342 -0.58 -23.39 -31.32
CA VAL A 342 0.03 -22.84 -30.11
C VAL A 342 0.37 -23.97 -29.13
N SER A 343 -0.54 -24.90 -28.91
CA SER A 343 -0.33 -26.07 -28.05
C SER A 343 0.83 -26.95 -28.54
N ILE A 344 0.89 -27.21 -29.84
CA ILE A 344 1.97 -28.00 -30.45
C ILE A 344 3.36 -27.40 -30.17
N ILE A 345 3.52 -26.09 -30.36
CA ILE A 345 4.78 -25.39 -30.11
C ILE A 345 5.16 -25.44 -28.62
N ILE A 346 4.20 -25.21 -27.71
CA ILE A 346 4.46 -25.22 -26.27
C ILE A 346 4.82 -26.63 -25.80
N ASP A 347 4.10 -27.64 -26.28
CA ASP A 347 4.35 -29.03 -25.90
C ASP A 347 5.75 -29.49 -26.34
N GLN A 348 6.20 -29.15 -27.57
CA GLN A 348 7.52 -29.49 -28.03
C GLN A 348 8.65 -28.78 -27.26
N ARG A 349 8.45 -27.49 -26.93
CA ARG A 349 9.40 -26.78 -26.04
C ARG A 349 9.53 -27.47 -24.70
N TYR A 350 8.41 -27.84 -24.07
CA TYR A 350 8.45 -28.53 -22.77
C TYR A 350 9.00 -29.95 -22.87
N ALA A 351 8.78 -30.65 -23.99
CA ALA A 351 9.41 -31.94 -24.22
C ALA A 351 10.94 -31.82 -24.26
N ARG A 352 11.46 -30.82 -25.02
CA ARG A 352 12.89 -30.55 -25.08
C ARG A 352 13.46 -30.11 -23.72
N VAL A 353 12.78 -29.23 -23.02
CA VAL A 353 13.18 -28.79 -21.66
C VAL A 353 13.26 -29.96 -20.68
N LYS A 354 12.30 -30.90 -20.76
CA LYS A 354 12.31 -32.09 -19.94
C LYS A 354 13.51 -33.00 -20.25
N GLU A 355 13.83 -33.20 -21.53
CA GLU A 355 15.03 -33.95 -21.95
C GLU A 355 16.31 -33.31 -21.37
N LEU A 356 16.43 -31.97 -21.47
CA LEU A 356 17.57 -31.22 -20.92
C LEU A 356 17.68 -31.38 -19.39
N ALA A 357 16.56 -31.27 -18.69
CA ALA A 357 16.52 -31.40 -17.23
C ALA A 357 16.82 -32.86 -16.80
N ASP A 358 16.22 -33.84 -17.44
CA ASP A 358 16.48 -35.27 -17.12
C ASP A 358 17.93 -35.66 -17.41
N ALA A 359 18.57 -35.04 -18.41
CA ALA A 359 19.94 -35.30 -18.78
C ALA A 359 20.97 -34.66 -17.81
N SER A 360 20.69 -33.48 -17.25
CA SER A 360 21.66 -32.67 -16.50
C SER A 360 21.37 -32.52 -15.01
N LEU A 361 20.14 -32.83 -14.54
CA LEU A 361 19.74 -32.64 -13.16
C LEU A 361 19.67 -33.97 -12.39
N ARG A 362 20.37 -34.04 -11.27
CA ARG A 362 20.31 -35.17 -10.34
C ARG A 362 19.68 -34.77 -9.01
N LYS A 363 18.37 -35.00 -8.86
CA LYS A 363 17.63 -34.72 -7.61
C LYS A 363 17.86 -35.83 -6.59
N ARG A 364 18.35 -35.48 -5.39
CA ARG A 364 18.51 -36.41 -4.28
C ARG A 364 17.25 -36.64 -3.48
N ARG A 365 16.35 -35.67 -3.47
CA ARG A 365 15.09 -35.78 -2.73
C ARG A 365 14.11 -36.71 -3.46
N LYS A 366 13.49 -37.62 -2.67
CA LYS A 366 12.38 -38.44 -3.19
C LYS A 366 11.18 -37.52 -3.49
N ALA A 367 10.54 -37.76 -4.61
CA ALA A 367 9.27 -37.10 -4.94
C ALA A 367 8.27 -37.28 -3.78
N GLY A 368 7.70 -36.16 -3.28
CA GLY A 368 6.73 -36.16 -2.18
C GLY A 368 7.30 -35.90 -0.76
N ALA A 369 8.61 -35.64 -0.60
CA ALA A 369 9.14 -35.22 0.69
C ALA A 369 8.71 -33.78 1.03
N LEU A 370 8.03 -33.58 2.18
CA LEU A 370 7.56 -32.26 2.63
C LEU A 370 8.74 -31.32 2.89
N THR A 371 8.74 -30.16 2.25
CA THR A 371 9.68 -29.08 2.51
C THR A 371 9.34 -28.34 3.81
N LEU A 372 10.23 -27.47 4.28
CA LEU A 372 9.93 -26.58 5.41
C LEU A 372 8.74 -25.65 5.07
N SER A 373 8.71 -25.13 3.84
CA SER A 373 7.60 -24.32 3.33
C SER A 373 6.28 -25.07 3.42
N ASP A 374 6.25 -26.35 3.06
CA ASP A 374 5.06 -27.18 3.13
C ASP A 374 4.53 -27.34 4.56
N LYS A 375 5.45 -27.47 5.52
CA LYS A 375 5.09 -27.58 6.94
C LYS A 375 4.47 -26.28 7.44
N ILE A 376 5.06 -25.14 7.10
CA ILE A 376 4.53 -23.81 7.45
C ILE A 376 3.17 -23.60 6.78
N ASP A 377 3.05 -23.90 5.50
CA ASP A 377 1.81 -23.74 4.75
C ASP A 377 0.66 -24.60 5.29
N ARG A 378 0.97 -25.75 5.90
CA ARG A 378 -0.04 -26.59 6.55
C ARG A 378 -0.78 -25.86 7.67
N PHE A 379 -0.12 -24.91 8.36
CA PHE A 379 -0.72 -24.08 9.39
C PHE A 379 -1.29 -22.80 8.79
N VAL A 380 -0.49 -22.07 8.02
CA VAL A 380 -0.82 -20.74 7.50
C VAL A 380 -1.98 -20.75 6.50
N THR A 381 -2.08 -21.81 5.71
CA THR A 381 -3.19 -21.99 4.74
C THR A 381 -4.22 -23.02 5.20
N ASN A 382 -4.27 -23.34 6.49
CA ASN A 382 -5.25 -24.26 7.06
C ASN A 382 -6.66 -23.69 6.93
N ARG A 383 -7.65 -24.55 6.65
CA ARG A 383 -9.04 -24.13 6.41
C ARG A 383 -9.67 -23.32 7.55
N ILE A 384 -9.28 -23.59 8.80
CA ILE A 384 -9.84 -22.91 9.99
C ILE A 384 -8.87 -21.85 10.50
N LEU A 385 -7.57 -22.14 10.53
CA LEU A 385 -6.56 -21.28 11.14
C LEU A 385 -6.09 -20.13 10.25
N ALA A 386 -6.25 -20.21 8.93
CA ALA A 386 -5.70 -19.22 7.99
C ALA A 386 -6.19 -17.78 8.25
N LEU A 387 -7.49 -17.60 8.45
CA LEU A 387 -8.06 -16.28 8.75
C LEU A 387 -7.69 -15.75 10.13
N PRO A 388 -7.77 -16.52 11.23
CA PRO A 388 -7.25 -16.12 12.54
C PRO A 388 -5.75 -15.78 12.53
N ILE A 389 -4.91 -16.58 11.89
CA ILE A 389 -3.47 -16.30 11.78
C ILE A 389 -3.23 -15.01 11.02
N PHE A 390 -3.93 -14.85 9.88
CA PHE A 390 -3.86 -13.61 9.10
C PHE A 390 -4.27 -12.40 9.95
N ALA A 391 -5.41 -12.48 10.64
CA ALA A 391 -5.88 -11.40 11.51
C ALA A 391 -4.87 -11.07 12.62
N ALA A 392 -4.27 -12.09 13.24
CA ALA A 392 -3.24 -11.90 14.27
C ALA A 392 -1.96 -11.26 13.73
N VAL A 393 -1.47 -11.68 12.55
CA VAL A 393 -0.27 -11.09 11.92
C VAL A 393 -0.51 -9.62 11.57
N ILE A 394 -1.67 -9.30 10.99
CA ILE A 394 -2.01 -7.93 10.63
C ILE A 394 -2.24 -7.08 11.89
N TRP A 395 -2.96 -7.60 12.87
CA TRP A 395 -3.15 -6.90 14.15
C TRP A 395 -1.81 -6.60 14.82
N LEU A 396 -0.89 -7.57 14.88
CA LEU A 396 0.44 -7.38 15.45
C LEU A 396 1.25 -6.31 14.68
N MET A 397 1.19 -6.35 13.35
CA MET A 397 1.85 -5.35 12.50
C MET A 397 1.32 -3.94 12.79
N TYR A 398 -0.01 -3.76 12.85
CA TYR A 398 -0.61 -2.46 13.13
C TYR A 398 -0.38 -2.04 14.58
N TYR A 399 -0.48 -2.94 15.54
CA TYR A 399 -0.21 -2.66 16.95
C TYR A 399 1.21 -2.09 17.14
N ILE A 400 2.22 -2.73 16.53
CA ILE A 400 3.60 -2.23 16.61
C ILE A 400 3.77 -0.91 15.83
N SER A 401 3.14 -0.79 14.67
CA SER A 401 3.37 0.37 13.78
C SER A 401 2.53 1.60 14.14
N VAL A 402 1.41 1.45 14.81
CA VAL A 402 0.47 2.55 15.05
C VAL A 402 0.33 2.88 16.54
N THR A 403 0.32 1.87 17.43
CA THR A 403 0.03 2.09 18.85
C THR A 403 1.24 2.03 19.76
N THR A 404 2.39 1.51 19.31
CA THR A 404 3.60 1.41 20.15
C THR A 404 4.80 2.10 19.50
N VAL A 405 5.65 1.36 18.80
CA VAL A 405 6.90 1.90 18.23
C VAL A 405 6.62 3.05 17.24
N GLY A 406 5.60 2.91 16.41
CA GLY A 406 5.27 3.92 15.41
C GLY A 406 4.71 5.19 16.03
N SER A 407 3.83 5.10 17.05
CA SER A 407 3.33 6.25 17.81
C SER A 407 4.51 6.96 18.50
N TRP A 408 5.25 6.27 19.34
CA TRP A 408 6.41 6.83 20.02
C TRP A 408 7.40 7.55 19.07
N MET A 409 7.66 6.97 17.89
CA MET A 409 8.53 7.62 16.89
C MET A 409 7.88 8.85 16.25
N THR A 410 6.56 8.84 16.11
CA THR A 410 5.80 9.97 15.56
C THR A 410 5.76 11.12 16.54
N ASP A 411 5.47 10.85 17.82
CA ASP A 411 5.44 11.82 18.89
C ASP A 411 6.84 12.45 19.06
N TRP A 412 7.90 11.62 19.09
CA TRP A 412 9.28 12.12 19.05
C TRP A 412 9.56 13.01 17.82
N ALA A 413 9.01 12.71 16.64
CA ALA A 413 9.25 13.53 15.46
C ALA A 413 8.41 14.82 15.47
N ASN A 414 7.13 14.74 15.87
CA ASN A 414 6.23 15.90 15.89
C ASN A 414 6.60 16.87 17.01
N ASP A 415 6.79 16.39 18.23
CA ASP A 415 6.97 17.26 19.40
C ASP A 415 8.46 17.58 19.62
N GLY A 416 9.32 16.58 19.44
CA GLY A 416 10.76 16.74 19.66
C GLY A 416 11.50 17.39 18.49
N VAL A 417 11.23 17.00 17.23
CA VAL A 417 11.99 17.49 16.07
C VAL A 417 11.33 18.72 15.44
N PHE A 418 10.02 18.66 15.20
CA PHE A 418 9.25 19.70 14.51
C PHE A 418 8.38 20.56 15.43
N GLY A 419 8.19 20.18 16.71
CA GLY A 419 7.48 20.93 17.73
C GLY A 419 8.40 21.91 18.44
N ASP A 420 7.87 22.60 19.45
CA ASP A 420 8.56 23.70 20.14
C ASP A 420 9.43 23.20 21.32
N ALA A 421 9.05 22.08 21.93
CA ALA A 421 9.68 21.59 23.16
C ALA A 421 11.12 21.05 22.98
N GLY A 422 11.47 20.52 21.82
CA GLY A 422 12.71 19.75 21.64
C GLY A 422 12.62 18.37 22.31
N TRP A 423 13.75 17.69 22.49
CA TRP A 423 13.75 16.34 23.04
C TRP A 423 15.00 16.00 23.85
N HIS A 424 14.81 15.18 24.88
CA HIS A 424 15.89 14.70 25.73
C HIS A 424 16.32 13.30 25.30
N LEU A 425 17.63 13.08 25.13
CA LEU A 425 18.18 11.74 24.95
C LEU A 425 18.23 11.05 26.32
N VAL A 426 17.23 10.22 26.59
CA VAL A 426 17.12 9.44 27.81
C VAL A 426 17.60 8.01 27.54
N TRP A 427 18.88 7.75 27.84
CA TRP A 427 19.43 6.40 27.85
C TRP A 427 20.37 6.26 29.06
N PRO A 428 20.20 5.27 29.91
CA PRO A 428 19.22 4.15 29.96
C PRO A 428 18.17 4.25 31.10
N SER A 429 17.89 5.38 31.75
CA SER A 429 16.96 5.43 32.88
C SER A 429 15.69 6.26 32.56
N GLY A 430 14.53 5.63 32.67
CA GLY A 430 13.23 6.34 32.59
C GLY A 430 13.00 7.38 33.68
N GLU A 431 13.79 7.39 34.73
CA GLU A 431 13.70 8.35 35.86
C GLU A 431 13.92 9.80 35.45
N LYS A 432 14.79 10.07 34.45
CA LYS A 432 15.09 11.44 34.00
C LYS A 432 14.00 11.98 33.05
N ALA A 433 13.37 11.10 32.27
CA ALA A 433 12.22 11.49 31.46
C ALA A 433 11.01 11.80 32.33
N ALA A 434 10.71 10.95 33.30
CA ALA A 434 9.65 11.18 34.28
C ALA A 434 9.88 12.47 35.04
N ALA A 435 11.11 12.77 35.46
CA ALA A 435 11.42 14.03 36.14
C ALA A 435 11.16 15.29 35.29
N TRP A 436 11.40 15.20 33.96
CA TRP A 436 11.07 16.27 33.02
C TRP A 436 9.56 16.45 32.86
N GLU A 437 8.83 15.32 32.63
CA GLU A 437 7.38 15.31 32.49
C GLU A 437 6.71 15.83 33.75
N ASP A 438 7.12 15.36 34.92
CA ASP A 438 6.59 15.79 36.23
C ASP A 438 6.82 17.30 36.49
N ASP A 439 8.04 17.80 36.26
CA ASP A 439 8.37 19.22 36.51
C ASP A 439 7.68 20.15 35.49
N SER A 440 7.59 19.71 34.22
CA SER A 440 6.90 20.46 33.15
C SER A 440 5.40 20.54 33.40
N ALA A 441 4.77 19.42 33.79
CA ALA A 441 3.37 19.39 34.18
C ALA A 441 3.09 20.25 35.43
N ALA A 442 3.97 20.21 36.43
CA ALA A 442 3.87 21.05 37.62
C ALA A 442 3.96 22.55 37.28
N TYR A 443 4.88 22.92 36.38
CA TYR A 443 5.00 24.32 35.93
C TYR A 443 3.78 24.76 35.11
N ALA A 444 3.30 23.94 34.15
CA ALA A 444 2.09 24.23 33.37
C ALA A 444 0.86 24.42 34.26
N SER A 445 0.67 23.53 35.25
CA SER A 445 -0.38 23.66 36.27
C SER A 445 -0.24 24.94 37.09
N ALA A 446 0.99 25.34 37.42
CA ALA A 446 1.24 26.59 38.15
C ALA A 446 0.87 27.82 37.31
N GLN A 447 1.23 27.83 36.02
CA GLN A 447 0.90 28.92 35.11
C GLN A 447 -0.63 29.05 34.91
N ALA A 448 -1.32 27.95 34.65
CA ALA A 448 -2.77 27.94 34.51
C ALA A 448 -3.49 28.49 35.78
N ARG A 449 -2.95 28.18 36.94
CA ARG A 449 -3.43 28.69 38.21
C ARG A 449 -3.24 30.21 38.38
N ILE A 450 -2.07 30.71 37.97
CA ILE A 450 -1.75 32.14 37.96
C ILE A 450 -2.68 32.87 36.99
N GLU A 451 -2.83 32.40 35.79
CA GLU A 451 -3.71 33.01 34.78
C GLU A 451 -5.17 33.06 35.21
N ALA A 452 -5.69 31.96 35.77
CA ALA A 452 -7.06 31.90 36.27
C ALA A 452 -7.31 32.93 37.39
N PHE A 453 -6.32 33.13 38.27
CA PHE A 453 -6.41 34.12 39.35
C PHE A 453 -6.31 35.57 38.84
N GLU A 454 -5.37 35.84 37.92
CA GLU A 454 -5.19 37.17 37.31
C GLU A 454 -6.40 37.60 36.49
N ALA A 455 -7.03 36.67 35.77
CA ALA A 455 -8.26 36.90 35.06
C ALA A 455 -9.44 37.30 35.98
N ALA A 456 -9.37 36.98 37.27
CA ALA A 456 -10.37 37.38 38.25
C ALA A 456 -10.41 38.93 38.54
N GLY A 457 -9.26 39.63 38.39
CA GLY A 457 -9.15 41.07 38.62
C GLY A 457 -9.31 41.51 40.10
N ASP A 458 -9.48 40.58 41.05
CA ASP A 458 -9.59 40.83 42.49
C ASP A 458 -8.64 39.90 43.26
N ALA A 459 -7.74 40.45 44.04
CA ALA A 459 -6.76 39.73 44.84
C ALA A 459 -7.36 38.77 45.90
N ASN A 460 -8.67 38.86 46.18
CA ASN A 460 -9.39 37.98 47.09
C ASN A 460 -10.32 37.00 46.36
N ALA A 461 -10.38 37.04 45.03
CA ALA A 461 -11.22 36.12 44.24
C ALA A 461 -10.61 34.74 44.24
N THR A 462 -11.48 33.72 44.36
CA THR A 462 -11.13 32.33 44.22
C THR A 462 -11.76 31.83 42.92
N ARG A 463 -10.98 31.19 42.08
CA ARG A 463 -11.47 30.68 40.78
C ARG A 463 -11.16 29.22 40.58
N LEU A 464 -12.08 28.58 39.88
CA LEU A 464 -11.90 27.24 39.34
C LEU A 464 -10.97 27.31 38.12
N PHE A 465 -9.96 26.47 38.04
CA PHE A 465 -9.09 26.36 36.86
C PHE A 465 -9.02 24.95 36.36
N ARG A 466 -8.76 24.82 35.07
CA ARG A 466 -8.56 23.54 34.38
C ARG A 466 -7.13 23.45 33.89
N VAL A 467 -6.54 22.29 34.01
CA VAL A 467 -5.28 21.97 33.34
C VAL A 467 -5.60 21.19 32.11
N GLU A 468 -5.18 21.66 30.94
CA GLU A 468 -5.29 20.93 29.69
C GLU A 468 -4.10 19.98 29.58
N ASP A 469 -4.39 18.69 29.33
CA ASP A 469 -3.40 17.69 28.96
C ASP A 469 -3.46 17.49 27.44
N GLU A 470 -2.33 17.70 26.76
CA GLU A 470 -2.23 17.60 25.30
C GLU A 470 -2.53 16.19 24.74
N GLU A 471 -2.33 15.12 25.53
CA GLU A 471 -2.58 13.74 25.10
C GLU A 471 -4.05 13.31 25.19
N SER A 472 -4.82 13.81 26.14
CA SER A 472 -6.20 13.36 26.42
C SER A 472 -7.29 14.37 26.09
N GLY A 473 -6.96 15.60 25.78
CA GLY A 473 -7.89 16.68 25.44
C GLY A 473 -8.79 17.06 26.63
N THR A 474 -8.33 17.86 27.50
CA THR A 474 -8.96 18.44 28.71
C THR A 474 -8.95 17.49 29.90
N VAL A 475 -7.87 17.46 30.67
CA VAL A 475 -7.87 16.91 32.02
C VAL A 475 -8.42 17.95 32.95
N VAL A 476 -9.54 17.66 33.56
CA VAL A 476 -10.10 18.42 34.64
C VAL A 476 -9.48 17.87 35.93
N ASN A 477 -8.75 18.68 36.68
CA ASN A 477 -8.12 18.28 37.95
C ASN A 477 -9.12 18.05 39.09
N TYR A 478 -10.36 17.73 38.77
CA TYR A 478 -11.44 17.42 39.68
C TYR A 478 -12.39 16.36 39.02
N PRO A 479 -13.27 15.70 39.80
CA PRO A 479 -14.11 14.62 39.27
C PRO A 479 -15.00 15.05 38.11
N GLU A 480 -15.10 14.19 37.06
CA GLU A 480 -15.90 14.46 35.86
C GLU A 480 -17.39 14.67 36.18
N GLU A 481 -17.91 13.97 37.17
CA GLU A 481 -19.29 14.15 37.67
C GLU A 481 -19.52 15.53 38.26
N LEU A 482 -18.49 16.12 38.88
CA LEU A 482 -18.55 17.47 39.36
C LEU A 482 -18.59 18.49 38.23
N ASP A 483 -17.81 18.25 37.18
CA ASP A 483 -17.81 19.11 35.99
C ASP A 483 -19.17 19.08 35.26
N GLU A 484 -19.75 17.89 35.07
CA GLU A 484 -21.10 17.75 34.49
C GLU A 484 -22.15 18.49 35.33
N TYR A 485 -22.07 18.37 36.64
CA TYR A 485 -22.99 19.04 37.58
C TYR A 485 -22.84 20.56 37.53
N LEU A 486 -21.63 21.09 37.60
CA LEU A 486 -21.34 22.50 37.57
C LEU A 486 -21.70 23.14 36.23
N SER A 487 -21.40 22.48 35.14
CA SER A 487 -21.73 22.89 33.76
C SER A 487 -23.26 22.92 33.53
N ALA A 488 -23.99 22.00 34.12
CA ALA A 488 -25.45 21.99 34.06
C ALA A 488 -26.10 23.09 34.90
N LYS A 489 -25.51 23.45 36.04
CA LYS A 489 -26.02 24.43 36.99
C LYS A 489 -25.66 25.87 36.63
N PHE A 490 -24.48 26.08 36.11
CA PHE A 490 -23.92 27.38 35.70
C PHE A 490 -23.84 27.44 34.19
N THR A 491 -24.92 27.83 33.53
CA THR A 491 -25.03 27.90 32.06
C THR A 491 -24.35 29.11 31.45
N ASP A 492 -23.91 30.05 32.23
CA ASP A 492 -23.14 31.23 31.82
C ASP A 492 -21.66 31.02 32.10
N ALA A 493 -20.81 31.21 31.07
CA ALA A 493 -19.38 30.98 31.15
C ALA A 493 -18.70 31.83 32.29
N ASP A 494 -19.15 33.08 32.47
CA ASP A 494 -18.65 33.93 33.54
C ASP A 494 -19.03 33.44 34.93
N ALA A 495 -20.25 32.90 35.07
CA ALA A 495 -20.71 32.33 36.33
C ALA A 495 -19.97 31.03 36.67
N PHE A 496 -19.68 30.21 35.66
CA PHE A 496 -18.90 28.98 35.80
C PHE A 496 -17.46 29.29 36.22
N ALA A 497 -16.84 30.22 35.56
CA ALA A 497 -15.46 30.63 35.85
C ALA A 497 -15.29 31.33 37.21
N ASN A 498 -16.35 31.84 37.79
CA ASN A 498 -16.36 32.53 39.11
C ASN A 498 -16.80 31.64 40.29
N ILE A 499 -16.88 30.33 40.11
CA ILE A 499 -17.23 29.37 41.17
C ILE A 499 -16.17 29.44 42.26
N SER A 500 -16.58 29.81 43.48
CA SER A 500 -15.68 29.94 44.62
C SER A 500 -15.50 28.63 45.39
N ARG A 501 -14.45 28.58 46.24
CA ARG A 501 -14.24 27.46 47.16
C ARG A 501 -15.46 27.20 48.03
N ASP A 502 -16.11 28.25 48.48
CA ASP A 502 -17.30 28.15 49.34
C ASP A 502 -18.51 27.60 48.59
N ASP A 503 -18.60 27.87 47.30
CA ASP A 503 -19.64 27.27 46.43
C ASP A 503 -19.46 25.76 46.36
N ILE A 504 -18.24 25.25 46.12
CA ILE A 504 -17.92 23.82 46.10
C ILE A 504 -18.20 23.18 47.48
N LEU A 505 -17.69 23.81 48.56
CA LEU A 505 -17.91 23.30 49.90
C LEU A 505 -19.42 23.29 50.27
N SER A 506 -20.20 24.23 49.76
CA SER A 506 -21.65 24.28 49.99
C SER A 506 -22.42 23.10 49.40
N LEU A 507 -21.83 22.36 48.44
CA LEU A 507 -22.43 21.17 47.83
C LEU A 507 -22.47 19.97 48.79
N PHE A 508 -21.69 20.01 49.85
CA PHE A 508 -21.58 18.93 50.83
C PHE A 508 -22.17 19.34 52.19
N ASP A 509 -22.58 18.36 52.98
CA ASP A 509 -23.05 18.56 54.33
C ASP A 509 -21.90 18.57 55.37
N GLU A 510 -22.21 18.79 56.65
CA GLU A 510 -21.21 18.80 57.75
C GLU A 510 -20.47 17.45 57.91
N LYS A 511 -20.92 16.40 57.27
CA LYS A 511 -20.29 15.08 57.28
C LYS A 511 -19.53 14.78 55.98
N GLY A 512 -19.43 15.75 55.07
CA GLY A 512 -18.77 15.60 53.80
C GLY A 512 -19.57 14.79 52.75
N VAL A 513 -20.86 14.57 52.94
CA VAL A 513 -21.69 13.85 51.97
C VAL A 513 -22.36 14.84 51.01
N ALA A 514 -22.37 14.55 49.75
CA ALA A 514 -22.98 15.40 48.72
C ALA A 514 -24.47 15.57 48.95
N LYS A 515 -24.95 16.82 48.89
CA LYS A 515 -26.37 17.17 49.08
C LYS A 515 -27.22 16.80 47.87
N ASP A 516 -26.64 16.70 46.69
CA ASP A 516 -27.34 16.33 45.43
C ASP A 516 -27.04 14.89 45.04
N LYS A 517 -28.06 14.16 44.59
CA LYS A 517 -27.94 12.78 44.18
C LYS A 517 -27.13 12.59 42.91
N THR A 518 -26.96 13.62 42.10
CA THR A 518 -26.12 13.57 40.88
C THR A 518 -24.63 13.50 41.23
N LEU A 519 -24.24 13.84 42.43
CA LEU A 519 -22.89 13.74 42.98
C LEU A 519 -22.74 12.50 43.89
N GLU A 520 -23.65 11.50 43.79
CA GLU A 520 -23.58 10.26 44.57
C GLU A 520 -22.32 9.49 44.22
N GLY A 521 -21.36 9.38 45.11
CA GLY A 521 -20.02 8.78 44.83
C GLY A 521 -18.87 9.74 45.16
N ILE A 522 -19.15 11.05 45.25
CA ILE A 522 -18.16 12.06 45.65
C ILE A 522 -18.40 12.44 47.09
N SER A 523 -17.37 12.44 47.91
CA SER A 523 -17.39 12.90 49.29
C SER A 523 -16.29 13.88 49.59
N LEU A 524 -16.53 14.85 50.47
CA LEU A 524 -15.52 15.79 50.94
C LEU A 524 -14.81 15.19 52.17
N SER A 525 -13.51 15.11 52.14
CA SER A 525 -12.66 14.61 53.22
C SER A 525 -11.50 15.57 53.46
N GLU A 526 -10.91 15.50 54.62
CA GLU A 526 -9.69 16.25 54.97
C GLU A 526 -8.52 15.26 54.85
N THR A 527 -7.64 15.49 53.87
CA THR A 527 -6.46 14.68 53.63
C THR A 527 -5.22 15.55 53.81
N ASP A 528 -4.31 15.16 54.72
CA ASP A 528 -3.09 15.91 55.07
C ASP A 528 -3.32 17.36 55.54
N GLY A 529 -4.48 17.64 56.16
CA GLY A 529 -4.88 18.95 56.67
C GLY A 529 -5.48 19.88 55.62
N GLU A 530 -5.78 19.36 54.42
CA GLU A 530 -6.43 20.05 53.32
C GLU A 530 -7.73 19.36 52.92
N ALA A 531 -8.72 20.16 52.54
CA ALA A 531 -9.98 19.63 52.02
C ALA A 531 -9.77 19.03 50.61
N ALA A 532 -10.19 17.79 50.40
CA ALA A 532 -10.11 17.08 49.14
C ALA A 532 -11.42 16.38 48.82
N LEU A 533 -11.73 16.29 47.53
CA LEU A 533 -12.84 15.48 47.03
C LEU A 533 -12.37 14.03 46.86
N LEU A 534 -13.09 13.08 47.45
CA LEU A 534 -12.84 11.65 47.29
C LEU A 534 -13.92 11.06 46.41
N VAL A 535 -13.50 10.42 45.31
CA VAL A 535 -14.35 9.61 44.42
C VAL A 535 -14.24 8.17 44.83
N ALA A 536 -15.37 7.51 45.10
CA ALA A 536 -15.38 6.10 45.44
C ALA A 536 -14.95 5.23 44.25
N GLY A 537 -13.92 4.40 44.41
CA GLY A 537 -13.50 3.44 43.39
C GLY A 537 -14.52 2.31 43.24
N ASP A 538 -14.58 1.72 42.04
CA ASP A 538 -15.42 0.57 41.74
C ASP A 538 -14.80 -0.73 42.32
N GLY A 539 -15.45 -1.31 43.32
CA GLY A 539 -15.06 -2.60 43.92
C GLY A 539 -13.88 -2.51 44.90
N ASP A 540 -12.79 -3.22 44.61
CA ASP A 540 -11.57 -3.30 45.45
C ASP A 540 -10.51 -2.24 45.11
N GLU A 541 -10.78 -1.28 44.18
CA GLU A 541 -9.85 -0.20 43.84
C GLU A 541 -9.97 0.94 44.86
N ALA A 542 -8.81 1.52 45.24
CA ALA A 542 -8.75 2.69 46.13
C ALA A 542 -9.35 3.89 45.41
N GLY A 543 -10.26 4.61 46.04
CA GLY A 543 -10.87 5.82 45.49
C GLY A 543 -9.83 6.91 45.21
N GLU A 544 -10.05 7.72 44.18
CA GLU A 544 -9.19 8.85 43.81
C GLU A 544 -9.46 10.07 44.73
N SER A 545 -8.40 10.79 45.09
CA SER A 545 -8.46 12.00 45.93
C SER A 545 -8.02 13.22 45.13
N PHE A 546 -8.90 14.22 45.08
CA PHE A 546 -8.69 15.50 44.39
C PHE A 546 -8.61 16.64 45.41
N PRO A 547 -7.42 17.14 45.78
CA PRO A 547 -7.25 18.27 46.65
C PRO A 547 -7.89 19.55 46.08
N LEU A 548 -8.60 20.33 46.88
CA LEU A 548 -9.21 21.58 46.38
C LEU A 548 -8.20 22.59 45.87
N SER A 549 -6.97 22.61 46.42
CA SER A 549 -5.86 23.42 45.90
C SER A 549 -5.41 23.02 44.52
N GLY A 550 -5.70 21.79 44.08
CA GLY A 550 -5.37 21.28 42.77
C GLY A 550 -6.19 21.85 41.61
N PHE A 551 -7.36 22.47 41.90
CA PHE A 551 -8.27 23.02 40.90
C PHE A 551 -8.96 24.34 41.27
N ILE A 552 -8.62 24.93 42.40
CA ILE A 552 -9.10 26.25 42.82
C ILE A 552 -7.91 27.19 42.99
N ALA A 553 -7.92 28.30 42.23
CA ALA A 553 -6.93 29.35 42.34
C ALA A 553 -7.37 30.39 43.41
N ASP A 554 -6.62 30.49 44.49
CA ASP A 554 -6.72 31.51 45.54
C ASP A 554 -5.35 32.19 45.80
N ALA A 555 -5.34 33.25 46.55
CA ALA A 555 -4.12 34.04 46.82
C ALA A 555 -2.96 33.17 47.36
N ALA A 556 -3.24 32.18 48.21
CA ALA A 556 -2.24 31.30 48.80
C ALA A 556 -1.70 30.29 47.78
N SER A 557 -2.58 29.68 46.96
CA SER A 557 -2.20 28.74 45.94
C SER A 557 -1.40 29.39 44.82
N VAL A 558 -1.74 30.61 44.43
CA VAL A 558 -1.00 31.41 43.44
C VAL A 558 0.38 31.84 43.95
N GLU A 559 0.53 32.19 45.22
CA GLU A 559 1.85 32.50 45.81
C GLU A 559 2.75 31.24 45.78
N ALA A 560 2.19 30.07 46.04
CA ALA A 560 2.89 28.81 45.91
C ALA A 560 3.21 28.50 44.45
N ALA A 561 2.29 28.74 43.52
CA ALA A 561 2.50 28.55 42.08
C ALA A 561 3.62 29.43 41.51
N ARG A 562 3.68 30.71 41.95
CA ARG A 562 4.76 31.62 41.54
C ARG A 562 6.16 31.24 42.05
N ALA A 563 6.25 30.34 43.03
CA ALA A 563 7.51 29.80 43.52
C ALA A 563 8.03 28.62 42.67
N ILE A 564 7.24 28.10 41.77
CA ILE A 564 7.63 27.03 40.86
C ILE A 564 8.39 27.65 39.68
N GLU A 565 9.68 27.37 39.59
CA GLU A 565 10.54 27.87 38.52
C GLU A 565 10.32 27.03 37.25
N GLU A 566 10.38 27.66 36.09
CA GLU A 566 10.34 26.99 34.80
C GLU A 566 11.51 25.99 34.68
N PRO A 567 11.26 24.72 34.38
CA PRO A 567 12.32 23.72 34.27
C PRO A 567 13.29 24.09 33.13
N ASP A 568 14.59 24.25 33.46
CA ASP A 568 15.59 24.50 32.43
C ASP A 568 15.96 23.22 31.67
N PRO A 569 15.56 23.09 30.41
CA PRO A 569 15.81 21.90 29.60
C PRO A 569 17.31 21.62 29.43
N LYS A 570 18.20 22.59 29.72
CA LYS A 570 19.65 22.46 29.62
C LYS A 570 20.28 21.82 30.84
N ASP A 571 19.55 21.58 31.91
CA ASP A 571 20.09 20.88 33.09
C ASP A 571 20.25 19.38 32.80
N THR A 572 21.42 19.07 32.22
CA THR A 572 21.79 17.68 31.81
C THR A 572 21.93 16.74 33.01
N ALA A 573 22.10 17.27 34.24
CA ALA A 573 22.21 16.45 35.43
C ALA A 573 20.83 15.92 35.83
N LYS A 574 19.79 16.74 35.72
CA LYS A 574 18.42 16.41 36.09
C LYS A 574 17.67 15.69 34.96
N TYR A 575 17.70 16.23 33.76
CA TYR A 575 16.86 15.79 32.64
C TYR A 575 17.60 15.03 31.53
N GLY A 576 18.92 14.96 31.54
CA GLY A 576 19.72 14.30 30.47
C GLY A 576 20.14 15.25 29.35
N LEU A 577 20.64 14.70 28.24
CA LEU A 577 21.08 15.47 27.09
C LEU A 577 19.87 15.98 26.29
N TRP A 578 19.73 17.28 26.20
CA TRP A 578 18.63 17.93 25.48
C TRP A 578 19.06 18.40 24.10
N PHE A 579 18.20 18.12 23.12
CA PHE A 579 18.34 18.58 21.74
C PHE A 579 17.23 19.56 21.41
N ARG A 580 17.59 20.71 20.92
CA ARG A 580 16.63 21.70 20.46
C ARG A 580 15.86 21.20 19.24
N SER A 581 14.61 21.54 19.15
CA SER A 581 13.78 21.35 17.96
C SER A 581 14.26 22.24 16.81
N ILE A 582 13.87 21.89 15.58
CA ILE A 582 14.20 22.71 14.40
C ILE A 582 13.46 24.06 14.44
N PRO A 583 12.18 24.15 14.82
CA PRO A 583 11.48 25.41 15.03
C PRO A 583 12.18 26.32 16.03
N ALA A 584 12.50 25.84 17.22
CA ALA A 584 13.16 26.63 18.27
C ALA A 584 14.53 27.22 17.83
N VAL A 585 15.30 26.48 17.01
CA VAL A 585 16.54 26.99 16.43
C VAL A 585 16.27 28.06 15.37
N THR A 586 15.20 27.89 14.59
CA THR A 586 14.81 28.84 13.54
C THR A 586 14.28 30.13 14.13
N ASP A 587 13.52 30.04 15.21
CA ASP A 587 12.97 31.17 15.94
C ASP A 587 14.09 32.06 16.53
N GLU A 588 15.04 31.47 17.25
CA GLU A 588 16.23 32.17 17.72
C GLU A 588 17.05 32.85 16.57
N TRP A 589 17.04 32.20 15.38
CA TRP A 589 17.71 32.77 14.21
C TRP A 589 16.93 33.96 13.64
N PHE A 590 15.58 33.91 13.62
CA PHE A 590 14.72 35.01 13.20
C PHE A 590 14.82 36.21 14.14
N GLU A 591 14.81 35.96 15.45
CA GLU A 591 15.01 36.98 16.47
C GLU A 591 16.37 37.71 16.27
N LYS A 592 17.47 36.96 16.01
CA LYS A 592 18.78 37.57 15.73
C LYS A 592 18.82 38.40 14.46
N ILE A 593 17.96 38.14 13.45
CA ILE A 593 17.87 38.93 12.22
C ILE A 593 16.90 40.10 12.39
N GLY A 594 16.12 40.14 13.51
CA GLY A 594 15.11 41.16 13.76
C GLY A 594 13.77 40.93 13.05
N ILE A 595 13.42 39.68 12.80
CA ILE A 595 12.08 39.31 12.36
C ILE A 595 11.23 39.04 13.58
N GLU A 596 10.22 39.86 13.79
CA GLU A 596 9.26 39.73 14.92
C GLU A 596 8.34 38.53 14.70
N GLU A 597 7.91 37.85 15.76
CA GLU A 597 6.99 36.69 15.73
C GLU A 597 5.67 37.00 15.02
N GLU A 598 5.11 38.19 15.22
CA GLU A 598 3.88 38.63 14.52
C GLU A 598 4.06 38.96 13.05
N SER A 599 5.29 38.93 12.54
CA SER A 599 5.53 39.23 11.11
C SER A 599 4.98 38.12 10.21
N TRP A 600 4.41 38.49 9.07
CA TRP A 600 3.91 37.54 8.07
C TRP A 600 5.00 36.55 7.60
N ALA A 601 6.28 36.94 7.67
CA ALA A 601 7.39 36.10 7.24
C ALA A 601 7.69 34.99 8.29
N HIS A 602 7.56 35.30 9.59
CA HIS A 602 7.67 34.35 10.68
C HIS A 602 6.52 33.35 10.57
N LYS A 603 5.27 33.81 10.57
CA LYS A 603 4.07 32.98 10.45
C LYS A 603 4.07 32.10 9.19
N LEU A 604 4.55 32.61 8.03
CA LEU A 604 4.69 31.78 6.82
C LEU A 604 5.62 30.58 7.03
N VAL A 605 6.74 30.76 7.68
CA VAL A 605 7.70 29.67 7.92
C VAL A 605 7.14 28.69 8.95
N PHE A 606 6.60 29.19 10.05
CA PHE A 606 6.11 28.33 11.14
C PHE A 606 4.84 27.58 10.73
N ASP A 607 3.86 28.22 10.14
CA ASP A 607 2.59 27.58 9.75
C ASP A 607 2.73 26.67 8.53
N VAL A 608 3.52 27.07 7.52
CA VAL A 608 3.64 26.28 6.27
C VAL A 608 4.71 25.20 6.36
N ILE A 609 5.91 25.53 6.88
CA ILE A 609 7.01 24.56 6.91
C ILE A 609 6.84 23.64 8.10
N TYR A 610 6.69 24.17 9.32
CA TYR A 610 6.60 23.34 10.51
C TYR A 610 5.19 22.82 10.75
N GLY A 611 4.18 23.67 10.77
CA GLY A 611 2.78 23.26 10.91
C GLY A 611 2.26 22.41 9.75
N GLY A 612 2.58 22.80 8.50
CA GLY A 612 2.08 22.07 7.31
C GLY A 612 2.94 20.87 6.90
N VAL A 613 4.23 21.12 6.61
CA VAL A 613 5.13 20.07 6.12
C VAL A 613 5.69 19.23 7.27
N GLY A 614 5.98 19.87 8.43
CA GLY A 614 6.48 19.20 9.62
C GLY A 614 5.54 18.13 10.12
N THR A 615 4.26 18.44 10.28
CA THR A 615 3.22 17.47 10.66
C THR A 615 3.20 16.24 9.75
N VAL A 616 3.33 16.43 8.43
CA VAL A 616 3.37 15.29 7.49
C VAL A 616 4.69 14.50 7.58
N LEU A 617 5.80 15.19 7.82
CA LEU A 617 7.09 14.54 8.03
C LEU A 617 7.16 13.81 9.37
N GLY A 618 6.44 14.29 10.39
CA GLY A 618 6.26 13.62 11.67
C GLY A 618 5.67 12.20 11.55
N PHE A 619 4.78 11.96 10.59
CA PHE A 619 4.26 10.62 10.31
C PHE A 619 5.21 9.70 9.52
N VAL A 620 6.33 10.21 9.00
CA VAL A 620 7.29 9.40 8.22
C VAL A 620 7.84 8.20 9.01
N PRO A 621 8.23 8.34 10.30
CA PRO A 621 8.71 7.21 11.08
C PRO A 621 7.68 6.07 11.18
N GLN A 622 6.42 6.38 11.45
CA GLN A 622 5.34 5.40 11.49
C GLN A 622 5.16 4.67 10.15
N ILE A 623 5.16 5.43 9.05
CA ILE A 623 5.07 4.87 7.69
C ILE A 623 6.28 3.98 7.40
N MET A 624 7.47 4.35 7.87
CA MET A 624 8.69 3.56 7.70
C MET A 624 8.59 2.21 8.43
N VAL A 625 8.05 2.18 9.63
CA VAL A 625 7.79 0.92 10.37
C VAL A 625 6.79 0.05 9.61
N ILE A 626 5.71 0.62 9.08
CA ILE A 626 4.74 -0.13 8.25
C ILE A 626 5.42 -0.71 6.99
N PHE A 627 6.25 0.08 6.29
CA PHE A 627 6.97 -0.41 5.10
C PHE A 627 7.97 -1.51 5.42
N LEU A 628 8.61 -1.45 6.59
CA LEU A 628 9.52 -2.48 7.06
C LEU A 628 8.80 -3.82 7.25
N PHE A 629 7.66 -3.82 7.94
CA PHE A 629 6.84 -5.02 8.13
C PHE A 629 6.25 -5.53 6.81
N LEU A 630 5.71 -4.64 5.97
CA LEU A 630 5.18 -5.03 4.67
C LEU A 630 6.26 -5.62 3.77
N GLY A 631 7.44 -5.00 3.71
CA GLY A 631 8.59 -5.51 2.97
C GLY A 631 9.02 -6.89 3.48
N PHE A 632 9.07 -7.08 4.80
CA PHE A 632 9.36 -8.37 5.42
C PHE A 632 8.34 -9.44 5.02
N LEU A 633 7.04 -9.17 5.15
CA LEU A 633 5.97 -10.11 4.80
C LEU A 633 5.93 -10.44 3.29
N GLU A 634 6.26 -9.46 2.44
CA GLU A 634 6.36 -9.61 0.99
C GLU A 634 7.55 -10.52 0.64
N ASP A 635 8.74 -10.20 1.15
CA ASP A 635 9.97 -10.93 0.87
C ASP A 635 9.95 -12.37 1.43
N VAL A 636 9.39 -12.58 2.62
CA VAL A 636 9.18 -13.93 3.18
C VAL A 636 8.27 -14.79 2.29
N GLY A 637 7.41 -14.16 1.43
CA GLY A 637 6.44 -14.85 0.58
C GLY A 637 5.07 -15.09 1.24
N TYR A 638 4.81 -14.46 2.41
CA TYR A 638 3.52 -14.59 3.10
C TYR A 638 2.38 -13.92 2.33
N MET A 639 2.64 -12.79 1.67
CA MET A 639 1.60 -12.04 0.95
C MET A 639 0.99 -12.82 -0.22
N ALA A 640 1.75 -13.71 -0.87
CA ALA A 640 1.22 -14.62 -1.89
C ALA A 640 0.14 -15.57 -1.32
N ARG A 641 0.36 -16.07 -0.09
CA ARG A 641 -0.60 -16.95 0.62
C ARG A 641 -1.86 -16.19 1.01
N VAL A 642 -1.71 -14.94 1.43
CA VAL A 642 -2.86 -14.08 1.75
C VAL A 642 -3.72 -13.84 0.50
N ALA A 643 -3.10 -13.53 -0.65
CA ALA A 643 -3.82 -13.38 -1.91
C ALA A 643 -4.56 -14.69 -2.30
N PHE A 644 -3.92 -15.84 -2.10
CA PHE A 644 -4.52 -17.16 -2.32
C PHE A 644 -5.74 -17.41 -1.42
N ILE A 645 -5.67 -17.06 -0.14
CA ILE A 645 -6.77 -17.24 0.82
C ILE A 645 -7.95 -16.34 0.46
N MET A 646 -7.67 -15.08 0.10
CA MET A 646 -8.69 -14.05 -0.09
C MET A 646 -9.34 -14.05 -1.49
N ASP A 647 -8.76 -14.77 -2.47
CA ASP A 647 -9.22 -14.71 -3.86
C ASP A 647 -10.71 -15.03 -4.04
N ARG A 648 -11.21 -16.06 -3.35
CA ARG A 648 -12.63 -16.45 -3.43
C ARG A 648 -13.60 -15.36 -2.99
N ILE A 649 -13.21 -14.57 -1.96
CA ILE A 649 -14.05 -13.47 -1.46
C ILE A 649 -14.06 -12.34 -2.48
N PHE A 650 -12.88 -11.90 -2.91
CA PHE A 650 -12.71 -10.76 -3.80
C PHE A 650 -13.26 -11.02 -5.21
N HIS A 651 -13.15 -12.24 -5.69
CA HIS A 651 -13.73 -12.63 -6.98
C HIS A 651 -15.26 -12.42 -7.04
N LYS A 652 -15.98 -12.65 -5.96
CA LYS A 652 -17.42 -12.38 -5.90
C LYS A 652 -17.77 -10.91 -6.15
N PHE A 653 -16.88 -10.01 -5.72
CA PHE A 653 -17.05 -8.57 -5.92
C PHE A 653 -16.45 -8.05 -7.23
N GLY A 654 -15.90 -8.93 -8.07
CA GLY A 654 -15.30 -8.59 -9.36
C GLY A 654 -13.84 -8.10 -9.27
N LEU A 655 -13.19 -8.31 -8.13
CA LEU A 655 -11.78 -8.03 -7.88
C LEU A 655 -10.97 -9.34 -7.87
N SER A 656 -9.69 -9.28 -8.17
CA SER A 656 -8.79 -10.42 -8.01
C SER A 656 -8.31 -10.54 -6.55
N GLY A 657 -7.88 -11.72 -6.12
CA GLY A 657 -7.31 -11.91 -4.78
C GLY A 657 -6.08 -11.03 -4.52
N LYS A 658 -5.33 -10.67 -5.56
CA LYS A 658 -4.22 -9.72 -5.49
C LYS A 658 -4.66 -8.31 -5.08
N SER A 659 -5.93 -7.93 -5.30
CA SER A 659 -6.49 -6.63 -4.90
C SER A 659 -6.60 -6.46 -3.40
N PHE A 660 -6.61 -7.57 -2.65
CA PHE A 660 -6.69 -7.52 -1.19
C PHE A 660 -5.48 -6.83 -0.55
N ILE A 661 -4.27 -7.07 -1.10
CA ILE A 661 -3.02 -6.50 -0.59
C ILE A 661 -3.04 -4.96 -0.62
N PRO A 662 -3.30 -4.31 -1.78
CA PRO A 662 -3.46 -2.86 -1.86
C PRO A 662 -4.52 -2.29 -0.90
N ILE A 663 -5.66 -2.96 -0.78
CA ILE A 663 -6.75 -2.52 0.09
C ILE A 663 -6.34 -2.58 1.56
N LEU A 664 -5.64 -3.64 1.96
CA LEU A 664 -5.11 -3.77 3.31
C LEU A 664 -4.08 -2.68 3.63
N VAL A 665 -3.12 -2.47 2.73
CA VAL A 665 -2.10 -1.41 2.87
C VAL A 665 -2.75 -0.03 2.97
N GLY A 666 -3.94 0.14 2.36
CA GLY A 666 -4.74 1.36 2.42
C GLY A 666 -5.21 1.76 3.81
N MET A 667 -5.28 0.82 4.76
CA MET A 667 -5.56 1.12 6.17
C MET A 667 -4.45 1.96 6.81
N GLY A 668 -3.20 1.78 6.39
CA GLY A 668 -2.08 2.61 6.85
C GLY A 668 -1.98 3.91 6.06
N CYS A 669 -1.84 3.82 4.73
CA CYS A 669 -1.70 4.99 3.86
C CYS A 669 -2.16 4.69 2.43
N GLY A 670 -2.89 5.63 1.81
CA GLY A 670 -3.40 5.50 0.45
C GLY A 670 -2.32 5.49 -0.64
N VAL A 671 -1.19 6.15 -0.44
CA VAL A 671 -0.09 6.22 -1.43
C VAL A 671 0.55 4.85 -1.66
N PRO A 672 1.05 4.13 -0.64
CA PRO A 672 1.57 2.78 -0.83
C PRO A 672 0.48 1.79 -1.29
N ALA A 673 -0.77 1.98 -0.87
CA ALA A 673 -1.89 1.19 -1.37
C ALA A 673 -2.03 1.25 -2.89
N ILE A 674 -2.01 2.46 -3.46
CA ILE A 674 -2.09 2.69 -4.90
C ILE A 674 -0.84 2.11 -5.61
N LEU A 675 0.35 2.28 -5.05
CA LEU A 675 1.58 1.72 -5.61
C LEU A 675 1.58 0.18 -5.60
N ALA A 676 1.06 -0.44 -4.55
CA ALA A 676 0.94 -1.90 -4.45
C ALA A 676 0.03 -2.50 -5.54
N THR A 677 -0.86 -1.70 -6.16
CA THR A 677 -1.70 -2.18 -7.29
C THR A 677 -0.90 -2.56 -8.53
N ARG A 678 0.39 -2.20 -8.61
CA ARG A 678 1.29 -2.62 -9.69
C ARG A 678 1.44 -4.13 -9.78
N THR A 679 1.23 -4.87 -8.69
CA THR A 679 1.23 -6.34 -8.66
C THR A 679 0.03 -6.95 -9.40
N ILE A 680 -0.96 -6.14 -9.78
CA ILE A 680 -2.16 -6.58 -10.50
C ILE A 680 -1.94 -6.44 -12.00
N GLU A 681 -1.86 -7.55 -12.69
CA GLU A 681 -1.54 -7.64 -14.13
C GLU A 681 -2.63 -7.03 -15.02
N ALA A 682 -3.91 -7.29 -14.70
CA ALA A 682 -5.04 -6.81 -15.49
C ALA A 682 -5.30 -5.32 -15.24
N ARG A 683 -5.16 -4.49 -16.29
CA ARG A 683 -5.43 -3.03 -16.20
C ARG A 683 -6.81 -2.69 -15.65
N ARG A 684 -7.81 -3.51 -15.94
CA ARG A 684 -9.17 -3.35 -15.45
C ARG A 684 -9.24 -3.50 -13.94
N ASP A 685 -8.74 -4.61 -13.41
CA ASP A 685 -8.77 -4.95 -11.99
C ASP A 685 -7.90 -3.97 -11.20
N ARG A 686 -6.76 -3.56 -11.75
CA ARG A 686 -5.89 -2.54 -11.18
C ARG A 686 -6.62 -1.20 -11.04
N ARG A 687 -7.31 -0.72 -12.08
CA ARG A 687 -8.09 0.51 -12.02
C ARG A 687 -9.21 0.45 -11.00
N MET A 688 -9.95 -0.67 -10.94
CA MET A 688 -10.98 -0.87 -9.92
C MET A 688 -10.38 -0.83 -8.51
N THR A 689 -9.24 -1.47 -8.30
CA THR A 689 -8.56 -1.51 -7.00
C THR A 689 -8.08 -0.12 -6.58
N ILE A 690 -7.52 0.69 -7.50
CA ILE A 690 -7.14 2.08 -7.23
C ILE A 690 -8.37 2.92 -6.83
N MET A 691 -9.50 2.76 -7.53
CA MET A 691 -10.73 3.51 -7.23
C MET A 691 -11.33 3.16 -5.86
N LEU A 692 -11.17 1.91 -5.41
CA LEU A 692 -11.81 1.39 -4.21
C LEU A 692 -10.87 1.28 -3.00
N GLY A 693 -9.56 1.13 -3.23
CA GLY A 693 -8.59 0.77 -2.18
C GLY A 693 -8.35 1.84 -1.11
N THR A 694 -8.78 3.09 -1.36
CA THR A 694 -8.58 4.23 -0.45
C THR A 694 -9.78 4.54 0.44
N TYR A 695 -10.82 3.69 0.45
CA TYR A 695 -12.02 3.95 1.26
C TYR A 695 -11.93 3.46 2.70
N ILE A 696 -11.03 2.56 3.02
CA ILE A 696 -10.75 2.23 4.42
C ILE A 696 -10.02 3.43 5.05
N PRO A 697 -10.41 3.87 6.25
CA PRO A 697 -9.73 4.97 6.93
C PRO A 697 -8.23 4.69 7.10
N CYS A 698 -7.38 5.60 6.64
CA CYS A 698 -5.94 5.60 6.90
C CYS A 698 -5.63 6.47 8.13
N GLY A 699 -4.39 6.52 8.61
CA GLY A 699 -3.99 7.32 9.76
C GLY A 699 -4.47 8.77 9.70
N ALA A 700 -4.29 9.45 8.57
CA ALA A 700 -4.78 10.81 8.34
C ALA A 700 -6.30 10.96 8.44
N LYS A 701 -7.06 9.97 7.99
CA LYS A 701 -8.53 9.96 8.14
C LYS A 701 -8.95 9.61 9.57
N ALA A 702 -8.13 8.86 10.30
CA ALA A 702 -8.37 8.52 11.69
C ALA A 702 -8.35 9.77 12.59
N ALA A 703 -7.52 10.78 12.28
CA ALA A 703 -7.52 12.06 13.00
C ALA A 703 -8.89 12.74 13.00
N ILE A 704 -9.61 12.74 11.85
CA ILE A 704 -10.98 13.26 11.79
C ILE A 704 -11.93 12.46 12.69
N ILE A 705 -11.78 11.14 12.71
CA ILE A 705 -12.59 10.27 13.58
C ILE A 705 -12.29 10.57 15.05
N ALA A 706 -11.00 10.69 15.41
CA ALA A 706 -10.54 10.97 16.76
C ALA A 706 -11.04 12.33 17.30
N MET A 707 -11.13 13.35 16.44
CA MET A 707 -11.65 14.67 16.82
C MET A 707 -13.18 14.70 16.92
N PHE A 708 -13.90 14.10 15.95
CA PHE A 708 -15.36 14.19 15.88
C PHE A 708 -16.09 13.24 16.82
N VAL A 709 -15.54 12.05 17.09
CA VAL A 709 -16.23 11.06 17.93
C VAL A 709 -16.33 11.51 19.39
N PRO A 710 -15.28 12.00 20.04
CA PRO A 710 -15.41 12.57 21.39
C PRO A 710 -16.30 13.82 21.43
N ALA A 711 -16.17 14.74 20.47
CA ALA A 711 -16.94 15.98 20.45
C ALA A 711 -18.45 15.77 20.32
N PHE A 712 -18.91 14.77 19.53
CA PHE A 712 -20.32 14.61 19.21
C PHE A 712 -20.93 13.28 19.66
N PHE A 713 -20.11 12.25 19.91
CA PHE A 713 -20.54 10.86 20.18
C PHE A 713 -19.89 10.26 21.42
N SER A 714 -19.53 11.08 22.43
CA SER A 714 -18.82 10.68 23.67
C SER A 714 -19.43 9.44 24.34
N LYS A 715 -20.78 9.30 24.32
CA LYS A 715 -21.50 8.14 24.88
C LYS A 715 -21.57 6.91 23.94
N SER A 716 -20.88 6.91 22.79
CA SER A 716 -21.08 5.90 21.72
C SER A 716 -19.76 5.43 21.09
N ALA A 717 -18.89 4.79 21.86
CA ALA A 717 -17.57 4.28 21.42
C ALA A 717 -17.60 3.40 20.13
N TRP A 718 -18.75 2.78 19.79
CA TRP A 718 -18.91 1.97 18.59
C TRP A 718 -18.87 2.77 17.28
N VAL A 719 -19.04 4.10 17.31
CA VAL A 719 -19.11 4.96 16.10
C VAL A 719 -17.77 4.94 15.36
N ALA A 720 -16.65 5.02 16.08
CA ALA A 720 -15.33 4.92 15.47
C ALA A 720 -15.13 3.60 14.70
N SER A 721 -15.48 2.48 15.34
CA SER A 721 -15.43 1.16 14.68
C SER A 721 -16.38 1.06 13.49
N ALA A 722 -17.57 1.66 13.59
CA ALA A 722 -18.56 1.68 12.51
C ALA A 722 -18.02 2.37 11.25
N MET A 723 -17.15 3.38 11.37
CA MET A 723 -16.51 4.05 10.21
C MET A 723 -15.62 3.11 9.41
N TYR A 724 -14.86 2.23 10.06
CA TYR A 724 -14.05 1.22 9.37
C TYR A 724 -14.92 0.18 8.65
N PHE A 725 -15.99 -0.29 9.30
CA PHE A 725 -16.95 -1.21 8.66
C PHE A 725 -17.69 -0.55 7.50
N ALA A 726 -18.01 0.74 7.61
CA ALA A 726 -18.59 1.50 6.51
C ALA A 726 -17.63 1.56 5.29
N GLY A 727 -16.34 1.76 5.53
CA GLY A 727 -15.30 1.69 4.49
C GLY A 727 -15.28 0.35 3.75
N ILE A 728 -15.33 -0.75 4.50
CA ILE A 728 -15.39 -2.11 3.92
C ILE A 728 -16.69 -2.29 3.11
N ALA A 729 -17.81 -1.85 3.64
CA ALA A 729 -19.10 -1.92 2.94
C ALA A 729 -19.09 -1.12 1.62
N VAL A 730 -18.49 0.06 1.62
CA VAL A 730 -18.32 0.89 0.41
C VAL A 730 -17.46 0.20 -0.64
N ILE A 731 -16.37 -0.48 -0.24
CA ILE A 731 -15.53 -1.26 -1.17
C ILE A 731 -16.32 -2.40 -1.79
N VAL A 732 -17.07 -3.15 -0.99
CA VAL A 732 -17.88 -4.28 -1.47
C VAL A 732 -18.97 -3.81 -2.42
N LEU A 733 -19.75 -2.82 -2.02
CA LEU A 733 -20.82 -2.24 -2.84
C LEU A 733 -20.28 -1.58 -4.10
N GLY A 734 -19.20 -0.81 -3.98
CA GLY A 734 -18.51 -0.19 -5.11
C GLY A 734 -18.00 -1.23 -6.11
N GLY A 735 -17.41 -2.34 -5.66
CA GLY A 735 -17.00 -3.46 -6.51
C GLY A 735 -18.16 -4.08 -7.26
N LEU A 736 -19.26 -4.37 -6.57
CA LEU A 736 -20.49 -4.91 -7.16
C LEU A 736 -21.11 -3.97 -8.20
N ILE A 737 -21.08 -2.66 -7.96
CA ILE A 737 -21.62 -1.64 -8.87
C ILE A 737 -20.70 -1.46 -10.07
N LEU A 738 -19.41 -1.27 -9.85
CA LEU A 738 -18.43 -1.03 -10.93
C LEU A 738 -18.39 -2.21 -11.92
N LYS A 739 -18.47 -3.44 -11.44
CA LYS A 739 -18.52 -4.64 -12.28
C LYS A 739 -19.65 -4.62 -13.33
N LYS A 740 -20.70 -3.83 -13.11
CA LYS A 740 -21.88 -3.73 -14.02
C LYS A 740 -21.73 -2.67 -15.11
N PHE A 741 -20.66 -1.86 -15.05
CA PHE A 741 -20.36 -0.93 -16.13
C PHE A 741 -19.50 -1.60 -17.21
N ARG A 742 -19.76 -1.30 -18.50
CA ARG A 742 -19.03 -1.90 -19.64
C ARG A 742 -17.52 -1.78 -19.54
N ALA A 743 -17.00 -0.70 -18.96
CA ALA A 743 -15.57 -0.47 -18.77
C ALA A 743 -14.91 -1.47 -17.80
N PHE A 744 -15.70 -2.04 -16.89
CA PHE A 744 -15.26 -2.98 -15.84
C PHE A 744 -16.00 -4.32 -15.92
N ALA A 745 -16.88 -4.52 -16.92
CA ALA A 745 -17.60 -5.76 -17.14
C ALA A 745 -16.67 -6.89 -17.58
N GLY A 746 -16.99 -8.11 -17.20
CA GLY A 746 -16.24 -9.32 -17.50
C GLY A 746 -15.72 -10.00 -16.24
N ASP A 747 -15.19 -11.20 -16.42
CA ASP A 747 -14.59 -11.95 -15.32
C ASP A 747 -13.23 -11.33 -14.94
N PRO A 748 -12.86 -11.35 -13.65
CA PRO A 748 -11.51 -10.98 -13.23
C PRO A 748 -10.45 -11.79 -13.97
N ALA A 749 -9.23 -11.26 -14.04
CA ALA A 749 -8.12 -11.97 -14.65
C ALA A 749 -7.97 -13.38 -14.07
N PRO A 750 -7.59 -14.39 -14.90
CA PRO A 750 -7.32 -15.73 -14.40
C PRO A 750 -6.34 -15.69 -13.21
N PHE A 751 -6.68 -16.40 -12.16
CA PHE A 751 -5.81 -16.50 -11.00
C PHE A 751 -4.92 -17.73 -11.15
N VAL A 752 -3.85 -17.59 -11.93
CA VAL A 752 -2.80 -18.60 -12.06
C VAL A 752 -1.55 -18.00 -11.43
N MET A 753 -1.23 -18.41 -10.20
CA MET A 753 -0.18 -17.80 -9.40
C MET A 753 0.72 -18.87 -8.80
N GLU A 754 2.02 -18.66 -8.90
CA GLU A 754 3.03 -19.42 -8.21
C GLU A 754 3.09 -19.04 -6.73
N LEU A 755 3.22 -20.03 -5.86
CA LEU A 755 3.48 -19.82 -4.44
C LEU A 755 4.99 -19.98 -4.17
N PRO A 756 5.75 -18.88 -4.04
CA PRO A 756 7.20 -18.95 -3.83
C PRO A 756 7.50 -19.67 -2.50
N ALA A 757 8.62 -20.39 -2.43
CA ALA A 757 9.06 -20.99 -1.17
C ALA A 757 9.35 -19.89 -0.13
N TYR A 758 9.10 -20.18 1.16
CA TYR A 758 9.48 -19.26 2.23
C TYR A 758 11.00 -19.15 2.32
N HIS A 759 11.50 -17.93 2.36
CA HIS A 759 12.90 -17.64 2.62
C HIS A 759 13.03 -16.46 3.58
N MET A 760 14.08 -16.47 4.38
CA MET A 760 14.36 -15.34 5.26
C MET A 760 15.06 -14.24 4.46
N PRO A 761 14.49 -13.05 4.41
CA PRO A 761 15.11 -11.93 3.71
C PRO A 761 16.33 -11.43 4.49
N THR A 762 17.25 -10.77 3.78
CA THR A 762 18.40 -10.12 4.42
C THR A 762 17.96 -8.82 5.09
N PHE A 763 18.42 -8.57 6.31
CA PHE A 763 18.12 -7.34 7.04
C PHE A 763 18.48 -6.08 6.23
N TYR A 764 19.67 -6.08 5.62
CA TYR A 764 20.09 -4.97 4.76
C TYR A 764 19.16 -4.76 3.56
N GLY A 765 18.68 -5.83 2.94
CA GLY A 765 17.72 -5.75 1.83
C GLY A 765 16.41 -5.08 2.24
N ILE A 766 15.85 -5.50 3.38
CA ILE A 766 14.59 -4.93 3.93
C ILE A 766 14.77 -3.44 4.24
N VAL A 767 15.83 -3.08 4.98
CA VAL A 767 16.09 -1.68 5.37
C VAL A 767 16.29 -0.79 4.15
N ARG A 768 17.09 -1.25 3.18
CA ARG A 768 17.31 -0.51 1.93
C ARG A 768 16.01 -0.31 1.14
N HIS A 769 15.20 -1.37 1.00
CA HIS A 769 13.93 -1.31 0.29
C HIS A 769 12.92 -0.39 0.98
N THR A 770 12.88 -0.45 2.31
CA THR A 770 12.09 0.46 3.16
C THR A 770 12.54 1.91 2.94
N TRP A 771 13.84 2.18 3.00
CA TRP A 771 14.40 3.52 2.79
C TRP A 771 14.09 4.08 1.40
N ASP A 772 14.26 3.28 0.34
CA ASP A 772 13.97 3.72 -1.03
C ASP A 772 12.48 4.09 -1.21
N ARG A 773 11.56 3.33 -0.61
CA ARG A 773 10.11 3.63 -0.59
C ARG A 773 9.83 4.91 0.22
N THR A 774 10.40 5.02 1.42
CA THR A 774 10.23 6.17 2.33
C THR A 774 10.78 7.45 1.72
N LYS A 775 12.00 7.42 1.19
CA LYS A 775 12.61 8.57 0.49
C LYS A 775 11.75 9.04 -0.69
N GLY A 776 11.24 8.09 -1.47
CA GLY A 776 10.33 8.41 -2.58
C GLY A 776 9.02 9.06 -2.11
N TYR A 777 8.52 8.68 -0.95
CA TYR A 777 7.37 9.33 -0.31
C TYR A 777 7.71 10.73 0.18
N MET A 778 8.78 10.89 0.97
CA MET A 778 9.21 12.17 1.55
C MET A 778 9.38 13.26 0.48
N ILE A 779 10.09 12.96 -0.61
CA ILE A 779 10.32 13.94 -1.68
C ILE A 779 9.00 14.35 -2.33
N LYS A 780 8.11 13.40 -2.63
CA LYS A 780 6.84 13.70 -3.32
C LYS A 780 5.84 14.39 -2.39
N ALA A 781 5.69 13.88 -1.17
CA ALA A 781 4.79 14.46 -0.19
C ALA A 781 5.26 15.86 0.21
N GLY A 782 6.53 16.01 0.61
CA GLY A 782 7.08 17.29 1.01
C GLY A 782 6.92 18.37 -0.06
N THR A 783 7.22 18.07 -1.34
CA THR A 783 7.11 19.09 -2.42
C THR A 783 5.67 19.46 -2.72
N ILE A 784 4.76 18.48 -2.82
CA ILE A 784 3.35 18.75 -3.19
C ILE A 784 2.64 19.44 -2.03
N ILE A 785 2.86 18.98 -0.80
CA ILE A 785 2.21 19.54 0.38
C ILE A 785 2.73 20.94 0.67
N PHE A 786 4.06 21.15 0.59
CA PHE A 786 4.63 22.49 0.74
C PHE A 786 3.98 23.50 -0.20
N ALA A 787 3.88 23.17 -1.51
CA ALA A 787 3.25 24.05 -2.48
C ALA A 787 1.76 24.29 -2.18
N ALA A 788 1.04 23.26 -1.75
CA ALA A 788 -0.39 23.38 -1.45
C ALA A 788 -0.64 24.14 -0.15
N CYS A 789 0.13 23.89 0.93
CA CYS A 789 0.04 24.61 2.19
C CYS A 789 0.41 26.08 2.01
N THR A 790 1.45 26.40 1.20
CA THR A 790 1.80 27.79 0.86
C THR A 790 0.63 28.53 0.19
N VAL A 791 0.00 27.87 -0.80
CA VAL A 791 -1.17 28.46 -1.46
C VAL A 791 -2.33 28.65 -0.48
N LEU A 792 -2.61 27.65 0.34
CA LEU A 792 -3.69 27.72 1.33
C LEU A 792 -3.42 28.84 2.34
N TRP A 793 -2.20 28.94 2.85
CA TRP A 793 -1.79 29.97 3.80
C TRP A 793 -1.96 31.39 3.21
N VAL A 794 -1.51 31.61 1.97
CA VAL A 794 -1.69 32.89 1.27
C VAL A 794 -3.18 33.21 1.12
N LEU A 795 -4.01 32.23 0.74
CA LEU A 795 -5.45 32.45 0.60
C LEU A 795 -6.13 32.77 1.94
N MET A 796 -5.60 32.27 3.03
CA MET A 796 -6.13 32.43 4.39
C MET A 796 -5.76 33.79 5.00
N HIS A 797 -4.51 34.23 4.80
CA HIS A 797 -3.98 35.43 5.46
C HIS A 797 -3.97 36.69 4.58
N PHE A 798 -4.43 36.61 3.32
CA PHE A 798 -4.51 37.77 2.44
C PHE A 798 -5.94 37.99 1.91
N SER A 799 -6.32 39.26 1.85
CA SER A 799 -7.53 39.69 1.13
C SER A 799 -7.27 39.84 -0.37
N TRP A 800 -8.31 40.00 -1.19
CA TRP A 800 -8.17 40.24 -2.64
C TRP A 800 -7.40 41.53 -2.99
N GLY A 801 -7.25 42.42 -2.03
CA GLY A 801 -6.42 43.60 -2.13
C GLY A 801 -4.96 43.41 -1.77
N LEU A 802 -4.52 42.18 -1.48
CA LEU A 802 -3.20 41.83 -1.00
C LEU A 802 -2.84 42.52 0.36
N HIS A 803 -3.87 42.83 1.16
CA HIS A 803 -3.66 43.26 2.55
C HIS A 803 -3.58 42.02 3.42
N TYR A 804 -2.63 42.02 4.34
CA TYR A 804 -2.48 40.96 5.34
C TYR A 804 -3.65 41.04 6.33
N VAL A 805 -4.30 39.93 6.60
CA VAL A 805 -5.48 39.83 7.44
C VAL A 805 -5.17 38.71 8.47
N ASP A 806 -4.96 39.08 9.72
CA ASP A 806 -4.61 38.16 10.79
C ASP A 806 -5.85 37.76 11.64
N GLU A 807 -6.55 38.72 12.21
CA GLU A 807 -7.69 38.45 13.09
C GLU A 807 -9.05 38.38 12.37
N ALA A 808 -9.19 39.00 11.21
CA ALA A 808 -10.45 39.04 10.46
C ALA A 808 -10.49 38.02 9.32
N LEU A 809 -10.43 36.72 9.64
CA LEU A 809 -10.40 35.61 8.67
C LEU A 809 -11.58 35.60 7.69
N ASP A 810 -12.71 36.23 8.04
CA ASP A 810 -13.90 36.41 7.18
C ASP A 810 -13.64 37.32 5.97
N GLN A 811 -12.62 38.17 6.01
CA GLN A 811 -12.19 39.04 4.91
C GLN A 811 -11.14 38.41 3.99
N SER A 812 -10.67 37.21 4.31
CA SER A 812 -9.65 36.50 3.55
C SER A 812 -10.16 36.06 2.16
N MET A 813 -9.22 35.85 1.23
CA MET A 813 -9.52 35.22 -0.06
C MET A 813 -10.17 33.87 0.14
N LEU A 814 -9.72 33.09 1.15
CA LEU A 814 -10.24 31.76 1.45
C LEU A 814 -11.69 31.80 1.92
N ALA A 815 -12.07 32.76 2.78
CA ALA A 815 -13.45 32.97 3.20
C ALA A 815 -14.36 33.36 2.00
N SER A 816 -13.85 34.20 1.10
CA SER A 816 -14.57 34.55 -0.14
C SER A 816 -14.82 33.33 -1.02
N ILE A 817 -13.81 32.47 -1.21
CA ILE A 817 -13.92 31.19 -1.95
C ILE A 817 -14.88 30.24 -1.22
N GLY A 818 -14.78 30.12 0.10
CA GLY A 818 -15.67 29.31 0.94
C GLY A 818 -17.12 29.75 0.80
N ASN A 819 -17.39 31.06 0.86
CA ASN A 819 -18.72 31.63 0.63
C ASN A 819 -19.25 31.35 -0.78
N ALA A 820 -18.40 31.34 -1.79
CA ALA A 820 -18.77 30.96 -3.16
C ALA A 820 -19.07 29.47 -3.30
N LEU A 821 -18.43 28.60 -2.50
CA LEU A 821 -18.56 27.14 -2.60
C LEU A 821 -19.60 26.58 -1.61
N LYS A 822 -19.97 27.29 -0.57
CA LYS A 822 -20.87 26.79 0.49
C LYS A 822 -22.19 26.22 -0.01
N TRP A 823 -22.74 26.72 -1.10
CA TRP A 823 -23.97 26.21 -1.67
C TRP A 823 -23.88 24.76 -2.11
N ILE A 824 -22.67 24.27 -2.48
CA ILE A 824 -22.44 22.88 -2.84
C ILE A 824 -22.62 21.99 -1.61
N PHE A 825 -22.13 22.44 -0.44
CA PHE A 825 -22.13 21.69 0.80
C PHE A 825 -23.37 21.94 1.69
N THR A 826 -24.16 22.97 1.39
CA THR A 826 -25.42 23.26 2.12
C THR A 826 -26.36 22.06 2.20
N PRO A 827 -26.58 21.26 1.14
CA PRO A 827 -27.46 20.08 1.21
C PRO A 827 -26.92 18.98 2.13
N LEU A 828 -25.63 19.01 2.46
CA LEU A 828 -24.96 18.05 3.34
C LEU A 828 -25.04 18.44 4.83
N GLY A 829 -25.56 19.66 5.13
CA GLY A 829 -25.76 20.17 6.47
C GLY A 829 -24.63 21.04 7.01
N PHE A 830 -23.38 20.81 6.64
CA PHE A 830 -22.21 21.56 7.12
C PHE A 830 -21.78 22.74 6.21
N GLY A 831 -22.44 22.96 5.08
CA GLY A 831 -22.17 24.06 4.17
C GLY A 831 -23.04 25.31 4.40
N LYS A 832 -23.70 25.44 5.55
CA LYS A 832 -24.47 26.66 5.90
C LYS A 832 -23.55 27.82 6.19
N ASP A 833 -22.37 27.52 6.75
CA ASP A 833 -21.28 28.46 6.94
C ASP A 833 -20.14 28.17 5.95
N TRP A 834 -19.30 29.17 5.66
CA TRP A 834 -18.13 29.03 4.82
C TRP A 834 -17.06 28.11 5.41
N ALA A 835 -16.96 28.05 6.74
CA ALA A 835 -16.02 27.25 7.50
C ALA A 835 -16.07 25.76 7.12
N GLY A 836 -17.28 25.16 7.11
CA GLY A 836 -17.44 23.76 6.71
C GLY A 836 -17.06 23.47 5.24
N ALA A 837 -17.30 24.44 4.35
CA ALA A 837 -16.90 24.33 2.94
C ALA A 837 -15.37 24.40 2.79
N VAL A 838 -14.72 25.33 3.46
CA VAL A 838 -13.27 25.51 3.46
C VAL A 838 -12.57 24.28 4.05
N ALA A 839 -13.01 23.82 5.21
CA ALA A 839 -12.45 22.63 5.85
C ALA A 839 -12.56 21.37 4.97
N SER A 840 -13.63 21.26 4.18
CA SER A 840 -13.77 20.17 3.20
C SER A 840 -12.83 20.29 2.01
N VAL A 841 -12.49 21.52 1.60
CA VAL A 841 -11.52 21.78 0.51
C VAL A 841 -10.09 21.59 1.02
N SER A 842 -9.75 22.08 2.20
CA SER A 842 -8.43 21.88 2.82
C SER A 842 -8.13 20.39 3.05
N ALA A 843 -9.14 19.61 3.38
CA ALA A 843 -9.06 18.14 3.48
C ALA A 843 -8.57 17.42 2.22
N GLU A 844 -8.70 18.02 1.03
CA GLU A 844 -8.17 17.44 -0.21
C GLU A 844 -6.65 17.58 -0.32
N ILE A 845 -6.06 18.56 0.37
CA ILE A 845 -4.61 18.75 0.43
C ILE A 845 -4.02 17.68 1.36
N ALA A 846 -4.42 17.71 2.61
CA ALA A 846 -4.11 16.73 3.63
C ALA A 846 -5.33 16.59 4.55
N LYS A 847 -5.66 15.37 4.98
CA LYS A 847 -6.89 15.16 5.76
C LYS A 847 -6.81 15.79 7.17
N GLU A 848 -5.63 15.81 7.73
CA GLU A 848 -5.30 16.48 9.01
C GLU A 848 -5.56 17.99 8.93
N GLN A 849 -5.31 18.60 7.79
CA GLN A 849 -5.53 20.02 7.58
C GLN A 849 -6.99 20.45 7.76
N SER A 850 -7.92 19.52 7.54
CA SER A 850 -9.34 19.76 7.79
C SER A 850 -9.64 19.99 9.28
N THR A 851 -8.98 19.21 10.15
CA THR A 851 -9.14 19.34 11.62
C THR A 851 -8.49 20.63 12.11
N ALA A 852 -7.27 20.92 11.70
CA ALA A 852 -6.59 22.17 12.02
C ALA A 852 -7.40 23.40 11.56
N THR A 853 -7.90 23.40 10.30
CA THR A 853 -8.74 24.49 9.79
C THR A 853 -10.01 24.67 10.61
N LEU A 854 -10.67 23.57 11.01
CA LEU A 854 -11.89 23.68 11.83
C LEU A 854 -11.58 24.16 13.25
N SER A 855 -10.47 23.74 13.86
CA SER A 855 -10.05 24.22 15.18
C SER A 855 -9.83 25.73 15.16
N MET A 856 -9.04 26.25 14.20
CA MET A 856 -8.79 27.69 14.06
C MET A 856 -10.08 28.49 13.79
N LEU A 857 -11.03 27.96 13.00
CA LEU A 857 -12.28 28.64 12.71
C LEU A 857 -13.32 28.53 13.84
N ALA A 858 -13.13 27.60 14.76
CA ALA A 858 -13.97 27.44 15.93
C ALA A 858 -13.46 28.24 17.15
N GLU A 859 -12.19 28.61 17.18
CA GLU A 859 -11.54 29.34 18.27
C GLU A 859 -12.20 30.70 18.65
N PRO A 860 -12.68 31.53 17.69
CA PRO A 860 -13.37 32.78 18.04
C PRO A 860 -14.73 32.62 18.73
N LEU A 861 -15.24 31.40 18.88
CA LEU A 861 -16.49 31.12 19.58
C LEU A 861 -16.23 31.03 21.10
N GLU A 862 -16.11 32.08 21.82
CA GLU A 862 -15.89 32.20 23.27
C GLU A 862 -16.68 31.16 24.12
N VAL A 863 -16.30 29.88 24.00
CA VAL A 863 -16.85 28.75 24.74
C VAL A 863 -15.77 28.26 25.70
N ALA A 864 -16.06 28.17 26.99
CA ALA A 864 -15.10 27.65 27.93
C ALA A 864 -14.74 26.18 27.64
N GLY A 865 -13.44 25.89 27.56
CA GLY A 865 -12.87 24.54 27.47
C GLY A 865 -12.51 24.09 26.05
N GLY A 866 -11.26 24.24 25.67
CA GLY A 866 -10.55 23.57 24.56
C GLY A 866 -11.23 23.42 23.18
N THR A 867 -10.54 22.74 22.27
CA THR A 867 -10.91 22.60 20.85
C THR A 867 -12.23 21.82 20.62
N LEU A 868 -12.52 20.81 21.44
CA LEU A 868 -13.70 19.94 21.24
C LEU A 868 -15.04 20.66 21.53
N PRO A 869 -15.20 21.43 22.62
CA PRO A 869 -16.37 22.26 22.84
C PRO A 869 -16.58 23.32 21.76
N HIS A 870 -15.53 24.00 21.31
CA HIS A 870 -15.59 24.99 20.24
C HIS A 870 -16.10 24.37 18.93
N LEU A 871 -15.57 23.22 18.54
CA LEU A 871 -16.03 22.47 17.37
C LEU A 871 -17.51 22.09 17.48
N ARG A 872 -17.92 21.61 18.66
CA ARG A 872 -19.33 21.26 18.91
C ARG A 872 -20.20 22.50 18.78
N ALA A 873 -19.81 23.63 19.38
CA ALA A 873 -20.53 24.90 19.30
C ALA A 873 -20.71 25.36 17.86
N LEU A 874 -19.66 25.32 17.04
CA LEU A 874 -19.70 25.67 15.62
C LEU A 874 -20.80 24.90 14.86
N PHE A 875 -20.84 23.58 14.97
CA PHE A 875 -21.84 22.76 14.27
C PHE A 875 -23.26 22.93 14.84
N MET A 876 -23.38 23.16 16.16
CA MET A 876 -24.66 23.43 16.81
C MET A 876 -25.20 24.81 16.44
N GLN A 877 -24.35 25.82 16.34
CA GLN A 877 -24.73 27.16 15.86
C GLN A 877 -25.23 27.14 14.41
N MET A 878 -24.55 26.40 13.52
CA MET A 878 -24.96 26.26 12.11
C MET A 878 -26.33 25.58 11.94
N ASN A 879 -26.68 24.62 12.80
CA ASN A 879 -27.79 23.70 12.51
C ASN A 879 -28.81 23.53 13.67
N GLY A 880 -28.53 24.05 14.86
CA GLY A 880 -29.28 23.76 16.08
C GLY A 880 -28.93 22.39 16.70
N ALA A 881 -29.26 22.21 17.98
CA ALA A 881 -28.82 21.04 18.77
C ALA A 881 -29.15 19.66 18.16
N GLY A 882 -30.32 19.49 17.57
CA GLY A 882 -30.73 18.21 16.98
C GLY A 882 -30.05 17.85 15.65
N LEU A 883 -29.75 18.83 14.82
CA LEU A 883 -29.18 18.63 13.47
C LEU A 883 -27.66 18.84 13.43
N GLY A 884 -27.07 19.50 14.46
CA GLY A 884 -25.62 19.72 14.55
C GLY A 884 -24.82 18.42 14.56
N THR A 885 -25.20 17.47 15.42
CA THR A 885 -24.58 16.14 15.47
C THR A 885 -24.73 15.38 14.15
N LEU A 886 -25.86 15.52 13.47
CA LEU A 886 -26.10 14.89 12.17
C LEU A 886 -25.24 15.54 11.08
N ALA A 887 -25.07 16.87 11.11
CA ALA A 887 -24.17 17.59 10.19
C ALA A 887 -22.70 17.20 10.41
N ALA A 888 -22.29 17.02 11.66
CA ALA A 888 -20.97 16.52 12.04
C ALA A 888 -20.73 15.09 11.49
N LEU A 889 -21.72 14.19 11.64
CA LEU A 889 -21.65 12.85 11.06
C LEU A 889 -21.54 12.90 9.51
N SER A 890 -22.32 13.79 8.88
CA SER A 890 -22.28 13.99 7.44
C SER A 890 -20.92 14.50 6.96
N PHE A 891 -20.34 15.46 7.67
CA PHE A 891 -19.01 15.98 7.42
C PHE A 891 -17.94 14.89 7.54
N MET A 892 -17.97 14.12 8.62
CA MET A 892 -17.06 13.01 8.84
C MET A 892 -17.15 11.97 7.71
N LEU A 893 -18.35 11.54 7.33
CA LEU A 893 -18.56 10.60 6.24
C LEU A 893 -18.14 11.16 4.88
N PHE A 894 -18.38 12.44 4.60
CA PHE A 894 -17.91 13.09 3.39
C PHE A 894 -16.38 12.98 3.31
N ASN A 895 -15.68 13.40 4.36
CA ASN A 895 -14.21 13.41 4.36
C ASN A 895 -13.56 12.02 4.42
N LEU A 896 -14.28 11.00 4.92
CA LEU A 896 -13.83 9.61 4.85
C LEU A 896 -13.92 9.04 3.43
N PHE A 897 -14.98 9.39 2.66
CA PHE A 897 -15.27 8.76 1.37
C PHE A 897 -15.03 9.64 0.14
N ASN A 898 -14.65 10.91 0.30
CA ASN A 898 -14.18 11.77 -0.77
C ASN A 898 -12.77 11.34 -1.27
N PRO A 899 -12.20 11.95 -2.30
CA PRO A 899 -10.84 11.63 -2.76
C PRO A 899 -9.83 11.63 -1.60
N PRO A 900 -8.79 10.78 -1.67
CA PRO A 900 -7.72 10.80 -0.67
C PRO A 900 -6.87 12.07 -0.81
N CYS A 901 -5.88 12.26 0.08
CA CYS A 901 -4.99 13.41 0.04
C CYS A 901 -4.34 13.62 -1.34
N MET A 902 -3.91 14.85 -1.63
CA MET A 902 -3.38 15.25 -2.95
C MET A 902 -2.21 14.38 -3.43
N VAL A 903 -1.36 13.89 -2.52
CA VAL A 903 -0.25 12.97 -2.86
C VAL A 903 -0.79 11.63 -3.38
N ALA A 904 -1.84 11.11 -2.78
CA ALA A 904 -2.48 9.88 -3.24
C ALA A 904 -3.23 10.10 -4.57
N ILE A 905 -3.89 11.25 -4.75
CA ILE A 905 -4.51 11.65 -6.02
C ILE A 905 -3.45 11.70 -7.13
N ALA A 906 -2.33 12.40 -6.93
CA ALA A 906 -1.23 12.47 -7.89
C ALA A 906 -0.67 11.08 -8.23
N THR A 907 -0.56 10.21 -7.22
CA THR A 907 -0.14 8.82 -7.40
C THR A 907 -1.17 8.04 -8.23
N ALA A 908 -2.47 8.24 -7.96
CA ALA A 908 -3.56 7.59 -8.72
C ALA A 908 -3.54 8.01 -10.19
N PHE A 909 -3.34 9.30 -10.50
CA PHE A 909 -3.19 9.77 -11.88
C PHE A 909 -2.06 9.04 -12.62
N ARG A 910 -0.93 8.86 -11.97
CA ARG A 910 0.22 8.15 -12.54
C ARG A 910 -0.09 6.67 -12.79
N GLU A 911 -0.68 5.98 -11.81
CA GLU A 911 -0.94 4.54 -11.87
C GLU A 911 -2.15 4.16 -12.73
N MET A 912 -3.11 5.09 -12.96
CA MET A 912 -4.22 4.89 -13.90
C MET A 912 -3.78 4.82 -15.37
N GLY A 913 -2.57 5.31 -15.68
CA GLY A 913 -1.99 5.29 -17.03
C GLY A 913 -2.68 6.21 -18.06
N SER A 914 -3.57 7.09 -17.62
CA SER A 914 -4.26 8.08 -18.47
C SER A 914 -4.88 9.17 -17.59
N ALA A 915 -4.69 10.43 -17.97
CA ALA A 915 -5.32 11.58 -17.29
C ALA A 915 -6.85 11.46 -17.24
N LYS A 916 -7.48 10.94 -18.31
CA LYS A 916 -8.92 10.69 -18.35
C LYS A 916 -9.37 9.75 -17.23
N TRP A 917 -8.65 8.66 -17.01
CA TRP A 917 -8.98 7.71 -15.94
C TRP A 917 -8.67 8.27 -14.55
N GLY A 918 -7.64 9.11 -14.43
CA GLY A 918 -7.35 9.85 -13.19
C GLY A 918 -8.54 10.73 -12.79
N TRP A 919 -9.04 11.56 -13.71
CA TRP A 919 -10.22 12.40 -13.46
C TRP A 919 -11.50 11.60 -13.19
N ILE A 920 -11.70 10.46 -13.87
CA ILE A 920 -12.82 9.56 -13.59
C ILE A 920 -12.70 9.00 -12.16
N CYS A 921 -11.50 8.63 -11.70
CA CYS A 921 -11.26 8.14 -10.35
C CYS A 921 -11.63 9.19 -9.30
N VAL A 922 -11.07 10.40 -9.41
CA VAL A 922 -11.33 11.51 -8.48
C VAL A 922 -12.81 11.90 -8.48
N GLY A 923 -13.40 12.05 -9.67
CA GLY A 923 -14.82 12.38 -9.81
C GLY A 923 -15.73 11.30 -9.20
N PHE A 924 -15.41 10.02 -9.40
CA PHE A 924 -16.15 8.92 -8.79
C PHE A 924 -16.07 8.96 -7.25
N GLN A 925 -14.88 9.17 -6.70
CA GLN A 925 -14.68 9.24 -5.26
C GLN A 925 -15.40 10.43 -4.64
N PHE A 926 -15.31 11.62 -5.27
CA PHE A 926 -16.03 12.81 -4.82
C PHE A 926 -17.54 12.61 -4.83
N LEU A 927 -18.10 12.11 -5.95
CA LEU A 927 -19.53 11.86 -6.07
C LEU A 927 -20.03 10.82 -5.07
N LEU A 928 -19.23 9.79 -4.78
CA LEU A 928 -19.60 8.77 -3.81
C LEU A 928 -19.61 9.33 -2.38
N GLY A 929 -18.56 10.05 -1.97
CA GLY A 929 -18.53 10.72 -0.67
C GLY A 929 -19.68 11.71 -0.51
N TYR A 930 -19.94 12.50 -1.54
CA TYR A 930 -21.06 13.45 -1.56
C TYR A 930 -22.43 12.75 -1.43
N ALA A 931 -22.65 11.66 -2.17
CA ALA A 931 -23.89 10.91 -2.13
C ALA A 931 -24.15 10.27 -0.74
N ILE A 932 -23.09 9.71 -0.13
CA ILE A 932 -23.21 9.11 1.22
C ILE A 932 -23.55 10.20 2.25
N ALA A 933 -22.83 11.31 2.26
CA ALA A 933 -23.06 12.42 3.17
C ALA A 933 -24.46 13.04 3.00
N LEU A 934 -24.87 13.26 1.74
CA LEU A 934 -26.21 13.78 1.41
C LEU A 934 -27.31 12.86 1.93
N CYS A 935 -27.21 11.57 1.65
CA CYS A 935 -28.20 10.59 2.12
C CYS A 935 -28.27 10.56 3.65
N THR A 936 -27.12 10.57 4.32
CA THR A 936 -27.04 10.57 5.78
C THR A 936 -27.72 11.80 6.36
N TYR A 937 -27.39 13.00 5.88
CA TYR A 937 -27.94 14.24 6.41
C TYR A 937 -29.43 14.38 6.08
N GLN A 938 -29.84 14.21 4.82
CA GLN A 938 -31.23 14.47 4.40
C GLN A 938 -32.21 13.44 4.93
N ILE A 939 -31.82 12.16 4.97
CA ILE A 939 -32.68 11.12 5.53
C ILE A 939 -32.73 11.24 7.06
N GLY A 940 -31.58 11.49 7.72
CA GLY A 940 -31.52 11.72 9.16
C GLY A 940 -32.32 12.95 9.58
N ALA A 941 -32.20 14.09 8.84
CA ALA A 941 -33.00 15.28 9.09
C ALA A 941 -34.50 15.06 8.97
N LEU A 942 -34.93 14.23 8.00
CA LEU A 942 -36.35 13.84 7.86
C LEU A 942 -36.85 13.13 9.13
N PHE A 943 -36.08 12.21 9.71
CA PHE A 943 -36.48 11.50 10.94
C PHE A 943 -36.48 12.39 12.18
N ILE A 944 -35.60 13.39 12.23
CA ILE A 944 -35.47 14.29 13.41
C ILE A 944 -36.54 15.41 13.35
N THR A 945 -36.69 16.06 12.18
CA THR A 945 -37.52 17.29 12.03
C THR A 945 -38.86 17.03 11.34
N GLY A 946 -39.05 15.88 10.68
CA GLY A 946 -40.21 15.61 9.84
C GLY A 946 -40.25 16.43 8.54
N HIS A 947 -39.24 17.28 8.26
CA HIS A 947 -39.22 18.17 7.10
C HIS A 947 -38.83 17.41 5.82
N PHE A 948 -39.73 17.38 4.84
CA PHE A 948 -39.50 16.76 3.53
C PHE A 948 -39.21 17.81 2.48
N GLY A 949 -37.99 17.87 1.97
CA GLY A 949 -37.53 18.87 1.02
C GLY A 949 -37.05 18.26 -0.32
N PHE A 950 -36.68 19.13 -1.27
CA PHE A 950 -36.15 18.71 -2.57
C PHE A 950 -34.96 17.75 -2.45
N TRP A 951 -34.00 18.08 -1.60
CA TRP A 951 -32.82 17.26 -1.40
C TRP A 951 -33.09 15.91 -0.75
N THR A 952 -34.19 15.81 0.03
CA THR A 952 -34.66 14.53 0.59
C THR A 952 -35.12 13.60 -0.55
N VAL A 953 -35.85 14.14 -1.56
CA VAL A 953 -36.24 13.39 -2.76
C VAL A 953 -34.98 12.90 -3.51
N VAL A 954 -33.96 13.78 -3.67
CA VAL A 954 -32.71 13.43 -4.33
C VAL A 954 -31.99 12.31 -3.55
N ALA A 955 -31.97 12.36 -2.22
CA ALA A 955 -31.37 11.32 -1.39
C ALA A 955 -32.05 9.96 -1.61
N PHE A 956 -33.40 9.91 -1.59
CA PHE A 956 -34.10 8.67 -1.88
C PHE A 956 -33.90 8.17 -3.33
N ALA A 957 -33.80 9.08 -4.31
CA ALA A 957 -33.47 8.72 -5.68
C ALA A 957 -32.08 8.11 -5.81
N ILE A 958 -31.10 8.63 -5.07
CA ILE A 958 -29.74 8.05 -4.99
C ILE A 958 -29.79 6.65 -4.40
N VAL A 959 -30.47 6.46 -3.26
CA VAL A 959 -30.63 5.15 -2.62
C VAL A 959 -31.30 4.16 -3.59
N ALA A 960 -32.40 4.57 -4.23
CA ALA A 960 -33.11 3.74 -5.22
C ALA A 960 -32.18 3.38 -6.41
N THR A 961 -31.37 4.33 -6.88
CA THR A 961 -30.40 4.10 -7.96
C THR A 961 -29.32 3.11 -7.54
N VAL A 962 -28.78 3.23 -6.33
CA VAL A 962 -27.79 2.28 -5.77
C VAL A 962 -28.40 0.88 -5.69
N VAL A 963 -29.61 0.75 -5.12
CA VAL A 963 -30.32 -0.53 -5.04
C VAL A 963 -30.56 -1.10 -6.45
N TRP A 964 -31.02 -0.28 -7.39
CA TRP A 964 -31.20 -0.71 -8.78
C TRP A 964 -29.89 -1.18 -9.43
N LEU A 965 -28.77 -0.43 -9.22
CA LEU A 965 -27.47 -0.82 -9.72
C LEU A 965 -26.98 -2.13 -9.10
N VAL A 966 -27.28 -2.39 -7.84
CA VAL A 966 -26.93 -3.65 -7.16
C VAL A 966 -27.77 -4.82 -7.69
N VAL A 967 -29.05 -4.62 -7.98
CA VAL A 967 -29.95 -5.68 -8.45
C VAL A 967 -29.85 -5.93 -9.95
N ARG A 968 -29.50 -4.90 -10.74
CA ARG A 968 -29.40 -4.99 -12.20
C ARG A 968 -28.49 -6.16 -12.63
N PRO A 969 -28.89 -7.01 -13.61
CA PRO A 969 -28.04 -8.08 -14.14
C PRO A 969 -26.80 -7.52 -14.85
N MET A 970 -25.74 -8.35 -14.90
CA MET A 970 -24.53 -7.99 -15.62
C MET A 970 -24.80 -7.79 -17.11
N PRO A 971 -24.22 -6.80 -17.78
CA PRO A 971 -24.32 -6.68 -19.23
C PRO A 971 -23.69 -7.92 -19.88
N LYS A 972 -24.44 -8.57 -20.78
CA LYS A 972 -23.85 -9.61 -21.64
C LYS A 972 -22.77 -8.97 -22.50
N LYS A 973 -21.67 -9.66 -22.71
CA LYS A 973 -20.56 -9.25 -23.61
C LYS A 973 -21.07 -9.09 -25.02
#